data_dd2374e5104185e7c80d268bffb5b454
#
_entry.id   dd2374e5104185e7c80d268bffb5b454
#
_cell.length_a   1.000
_cell.length_b   1.000
_cell.length_c   1.000
_cell.angle_alpha   90.00
_cell.angle_beta   90.00
_cell.angle_gamma   90.00
#
_symmetry.space_group_name_H-M   'P 1'
#
loop_
_entity.id
_entity.type
_entity.pdbx_description
1 polymer ?
#
loop_
_entity_poly.entity_id
_entity_poly.type
_entity_poly.pdbx_seq_one_letter_code
_entity_poly.pdbx_strand_id
1 'polypeptide(L)'
;MSKCNLPTYYKSIYRRMTRAERAVLFLLCIFAAKFVFSTAAHFFTPLQGIDMLGSGRNPVDLWLLLLSCTAVLGTFCLYRRAAGAVGARLTKADAVILAVCIALSAAFYLHAMVGRQSLYLWDNATYYNLQVRLESNFADGVFTGVGSTVYKTWFNDYAPLVINLLAEPFFMFTPRTANTFALLCALLIPTLVYYSAWVFLTVLRQKLEPRAPYLFTALSMAFVLLLPLLHIALYRGMPDLLGVAFAFMLLALGVGYDFARPAPARLVSLAAFTGLLMLTRRSYMFTVVSFFLLYGIWVLARAACTKQGGAAVRFVKFAAASLFCVGVPLLPMFWRIVRADYSDRYATYQTGGFLAELDNQRIYLGWLVFGIMLIGILYGLYKRQTRSLAVLSAVGAVLTVLLVTRVQNMDDHQSLAVAPFYLLGCFLCALLVSELPWVWPRRAAAAVLGVLCGLNFGACSQLLPVILPNAVNSGLYFYVDSPRSDLVQVAAVNDWLRQNCSGANSAYMICHGVVYSPDVFRVSALPDETIREILPYGACNPGNDAFPKELLTAQVVLTCTPFDPNNHTEKLNAAFLENQEKYAPFEVGAEFDMGNGYTITAYRRIKAPTVAELDTYRSWLAEEDARFPYNFSAVWDALAVQFANNG
;
A
#
# COMPACT_ATOMS: atom_id res chain seq x y z
N MET A 1 36.67 -3.00 30.77
CA MET A 1 36.02 -3.60 29.58
C MET A 1 36.42 -5.08 29.50
N SER A 2 35.60 -6.00 29.95
CA SER A 2 35.86 -7.44 29.84
C SER A 2 35.88 -7.80 28.35
N LYS A 3 36.92 -8.46 27.88
CA LYS A 3 37.01 -9.01 26.51
C LYS A 3 35.82 -9.94 26.27
N CYS A 4 34.79 -9.42 25.61
CA CYS A 4 33.64 -10.23 25.21
C CYS A 4 34.15 -11.25 24.19
N ASN A 5 34.18 -12.53 24.60
CA ASN A 5 34.66 -13.62 23.75
C ASN A 5 33.57 -13.87 22.70
N LEU A 6 33.68 -13.21 21.53
CA LEU A 6 32.70 -13.23 20.43
C LEU A 6 32.12 -14.65 20.15
N PRO A 7 32.94 -15.72 20.07
CA PRO A 7 32.42 -17.06 19.82
C PRO A 7 31.48 -17.58 20.91
N THR A 8 31.72 -17.23 22.18
CA THR A 8 30.88 -17.65 23.31
C THR A 8 29.54 -16.90 23.32
N TYR A 9 29.55 -15.63 22.93
CA TYR A 9 28.35 -14.82 22.82
C TYR A 9 27.42 -15.35 21.71
N TYR A 10 27.95 -15.64 20.51
CA TYR A 10 27.17 -16.23 19.42
C TYR A 10 26.60 -17.61 19.76
N LYS A 11 27.38 -18.48 20.40
CA LYS A 11 26.89 -19.80 20.89
C LYS A 11 25.74 -19.64 21.87
N SER A 12 25.74 -18.62 22.74
CA SER A 12 24.66 -18.39 23.70
C SER A 12 23.38 -17.89 23.01
N ILE A 13 23.48 -17.03 21.99
CA ILE A 13 22.34 -16.56 21.19
C ILE A 13 21.72 -17.74 20.44
N TYR A 14 22.52 -18.51 19.70
CA TYR A 14 22.06 -19.65 18.92
C TYR A 14 21.34 -20.70 19.78
N ARG A 15 21.82 -20.96 20.99
CA ARG A 15 21.16 -21.90 21.94
C ARG A 15 19.78 -21.39 22.40
N ARG A 16 19.54 -20.07 22.42
CA ARG A 16 18.26 -19.46 22.81
C ARG A 16 17.25 -19.38 21.67
N MET A 17 17.69 -19.64 20.44
CA MET A 17 16.81 -19.63 19.25
C MET A 17 15.92 -20.87 19.23
N THR A 18 14.67 -20.68 18.84
CA THR A 18 13.74 -21.78 18.54
C THR A 18 14.18 -22.53 17.29
N ARG A 19 13.63 -23.73 17.06
CA ARG A 19 13.90 -24.49 15.83
C ARG A 19 13.55 -23.68 14.57
N ALA A 20 12.41 -22.97 14.57
CA ALA A 20 11.99 -22.14 13.46
C ALA A 20 12.97 -20.97 13.20
N GLU A 21 13.43 -20.26 14.23
CA GLU A 21 14.43 -19.19 14.08
C GLU A 21 15.76 -19.70 13.55
N ARG A 22 16.17 -20.90 13.95
CA ARG A 22 17.37 -21.56 13.40
C ARG A 22 17.19 -21.95 11.94
N ALA A 23 15.99 -22.41 11.55
CA ALA A 23 15.66 -22.66 10.15
C ALA A 23 15.72 -21.39 9.31
N VAL A 24 15.13 -20.29 9.78
CA VAL A 24 15.23 -18.98 9.09
C VAL A 24 16.68 -18.56 8.92
N LEU A 25 17.50 -18.65 9.97
CA LEU A 25 18.93 -18.29 9.88
C LEU A 25 19.66 -19.18 8.87
N PHE A 26 19.40 -20.48 8.86
CA PHE A 26 20.01 -21.42 7.91
C PHE A 26 19.62 -21.07 6.46
N LEU A 27 18.33 -20.83 6.19
CA LEU A 27 17.84 -20.44 4.86
C LEU A 27 18.42 -19.10 4.40
N LEU A 28 18.54 -18.12 5.30
CA LEU A 28 19.21 -16.85 5.02
C LEU A 28 20.68 -17.04 4.68
N CYS A 29 21.39 -17.95 5.37
CA CYS A 29 22.78 -18.26 5.05
C CYS A 29 22.93 -18.90 3.66
N ILE A 30 22.05 -19.82 3.29
CA ILE A 30 22.01 -20.42 1.95
C ILE A 30 21.77 -19.32 0.89
N PHE A 31 20.75 -18.48 1.10
CA PHE A 31 20.45 -17.40 0.17
C PHE A 31 21.59 -16.38 0.06
N ALA A 32 22.22 -16.02 1.20
CA ALA A 32 23.36 -15.11 1.22
C ALA A 32 24.58 -15.70 0.46
N ALA A 33 24.85 -17.01 0.64
CA ALA A 33 25.92 -17.70 -0.10
C ALA A 33 25.64 -17.68 -1.61
N LYS A 34 24.39 -17.96 -2.02
CA LYS A 34 23.98 -17.85 -3.44
C LYS A 34 24.10 -16.42 -3.96
N PHE A 35 23.69 -15.42 -3.19
CA PHE A 35 23.81 -14.02 -3.60
C PHE A 35 25.27 -13.58 -3.79
N VAL A 36 26.18 -14.00 -2.88
CA VAL A 36 27.63 -13.74 -3.03
C VAL A 36 28.17 -14.41 -4.27
N PHE A 37 27.79 -15.68 -4.52
CA PHE A 37 28.17 -16.39 -5.73
C PHE A 37 27.63 -15.72 -7.00
N SER A 38 26.34 -15.35 -7.02
CA SER A 38 25.70 -14.66 -8.14
C SER A 38 26.34 -13.30 -8.42
N THR A 39 26.74 -12.57 -7.37
CA THR A 39 27.50 -11.32 -7.49
C THR A 39 28.85 -11.57 -8.15
N ALA A 40 29.58 -12.60 -7.72
CA ALA A 40 30.85 -12.97 -8.35
C ALA A 40 30.64 -13.39 -9.82
N ALA A 41 29.65 -14.20 -10.12
CA ALA A 41 29.32 -14.67 -11.45
C ALA A 41 28.92 -13.52 -12.40
N HIS A 42 28.29 -12.46 -11.89
CA HIS A 42 27.97 -11.27 -12.68
C HIS A 42 29.21 -10.59 -13.27
N PHE A 43 30.33 -10.61 -12.53
CA PHE A 43 31.60 -10.04 -12.98
C PHE A 43 32.53 -11.05 -13.68
N PHE A 44 32.25 -12.36 -13.57
CA PHE A 44 33.08 -13.43 -14.13
C PHE A 44 32.28 -14.34 -15.06
N THR A 45 32.33 -14.09 -16.36
CA THR A 45 31.57 -14.81 -17.40
C THR A 45 31.59 -16.35 -17.28
N PRO A 46 32.71 -17.02 -16.94
CA PRO A 46 32.72 -18.49 -16.81
C PRO A 46 31.79 -19.05 -15.72
N LEU A 47 31.40 -18.22 -14.75
CA LEU A 47 30.50 -18.61 -13.64
C LEU A 47 29.02 -18.39 -13.96
N GLN A 48 28.67 -17.64 -15.01
CA GLN A 48 27.29 -17.27 -15.30
C GLN A 48 26.39 -18.46 -15.58
N GLY A 49 26.88 -19.46 -16.33
CA GLY A 49 26.11 -20.67 -16.61
C GLY A 49 25.77 -21.47 -15.35
N ILE A 50 26.69 -21.50 -14.36
CA ILE A 50 26.47 -22.14 -13.07
C ILE A 50 25.53 -21.30 -12.19
N ASP A 51 25.62 -19.97 -12.29
CA ASP A 51 24.74 -19.06 -11.54
C ASP A 51 23.28 -19.21 -11.90
N MET A 52 23.00 -19.49 -13.18
CA MET A 52 21.63 -19.69 -13.66
C MET A 52 20.99 -21.00 -13.17
N LEU A 53 21.71 -21.88 -12.47
CA LEU A 53 21.12 -23.08 -11.89
C LEU A 53 20.05 -22.72 -10.83
N GLY A 54 18.82 -23.17 -11.08
CA GLY A 54 17.65 -22.90 -10.25
C GLY A 54 16.96 -21.57 -10.56
N SER A 55 17.49 -20.78 -11.50
CA SER A 55 16.82 -19.60 -12.05
C SER A 55 16.06 -19.99 -13.31
N GLY A 56 14.85 -19.43 -13.48
CA GLY A 56 14.02 -19.71 -14.65
C GLY A 56 12.54 -19.45 -14.36
N ARG A 57 11.79 -19.24 -15.45
CA ARG A 57 10.36 -18.90 -15.35
C ARG A 57 9.43 -20.11 -15.18
N ASN A 58 9.91 -21.33 -15.26
CA ASN A 58 9.01 -22.49 -15.31
C ASN A 58 9.40 -23.59 -14.30
N PRO A 59 8.53 -23.91 -13.32
CA PRO A 59 7.29 -23.18 -13.00
C PRO A 59 7.47 -22.03 -12.00
N VAL A 60 8.60 -21.95 -11.27
CA VAL A 60 8.90 -20.94 -10.23
C VAL A 60 10.40 -20.79 -10.10
N ASP A 61 10.90 -19.58 -9.95
CA ASP A 61 12.29 -19.36 -9.58
C ASP A 61 12.57 -19.91 -8.16
N LEU A 62 13.46 -20.88 -8.07
CA LEU A 62 13.76 -21.57 -6.81
C LEU A 62 14.34 -20.63 -5.75
N TRP A 63 15.12 -19.64 -6.18
CA TRP A 63 15.79 -18.73 -5.25
C TRP A 63 14.85 -17.65 -4.73
N LEU A 64 13.92 -17.15 -5.57
CA LEU A 64 12.83 -16.29 -5.13
C LEU A 64 11.92 -17.05 -4.17
N LEU A 65 11.57 -18.28 -4.46
CA LEU A 65 10.77 -19.12 -3.58
C LEU A 65 11.46 -19.33 -2.23
N LEU A 66 12.77 -19.63 -2.21
CA LEU A 66 13.55 -19.79 -0.98
C LEU A 66 13.54 -18.51 -0.14
N LEU A 67 13.75 -17.34 -0.78
CA LEU A 67 13.68 -16.05 -0.12
C LEU A 67 12.29 -15.78 0.46
N SER A 68 11.25 -16.06 -0.31
CA SER A 68 9.86 -15.84 0.06
C SER A 68 9.39 -16.77 1.19
N CYS A 69 9.72 -18.06 1.13
CA CYS A 69 9.49 -18.97 2.25
C CYS A 69 10.23 -18.52 3.52
N THR A 70 11.45 -17.99 3.35
CA THR A 70 12.23 -17.44 4.47
C THR A 70 11.55 -16.21 5.04
N ALA A 71 10.99 -15.32 4.19
CA ALA A 71 10.23 -14.15 4.62
C ALA A 71 8.95 -14.53 5.39
N VAL A 72 8.20 -15.55 4.93
CA VAL A 72 7.01 -16.06 5.64
C VAL A 72 7.39 -16.62 7.02
N LEU A 73 8.39 -17.50 7.08
CA LEU A 73 8.87 -18.07 8.36
C LEU A 73 9.45 -16.98 9.27
N GLY A 74 10.20 -16.02 8.71
CA GLY A 74 10.76 -14.89 9.43
C GLY A 74 9.68 -13.99 10.03
N THR A 75 8.64 -13.69 9.27
CA THR A 75 7.46 -12.95 9.75
C THR A 75 6.79 -13.69 10.89
N PHE A 76 6.53 -14.97 10.75
CA PHE A 76 5.97 -15.80 11.83
C PHE A 76 6.84 -15.76 13.10
N CYS A 77 8.16 -15.93 12.97
CA CYS A 77 9.10 -15.87 14.09
C CYS A 77 9.09 -14.48 14.76
N LEU A 78 9.09 -13.42 13.96
CA LEU A 78 9.04 -12.03 14.45
C LEU A 78 7.77 -11.77 15.25
N TYR A 79 6.61 -12.12 14.71
CA TYR A 79 5.32 -11.97 15.38
C TYR A 79 5.24 -12.77 16.68
N ARG A 80 5.65 -14.04 16.65
CA ARG A 80 5.72 -14.89 17.84
C ARG A 80 6.63 -14.32 18.91
N ARG A 81 7.81 -13.83 18.51
CA ARG A 81 8.77 -13.22 19.44
C ARG A 81 8.25 -11.92 20.04
N ALA A 82 7.64 -11.09 19.23
CA ALA A 82 7.03 -9.82 19.67
C ALA A 82 5.88 -10.07 20.64
N ALA A 83 4.96 -10.98 20.33
CA ALA A 83 3.87 -11.37 21.22
C ALA A 83 4.40 -11.92 22.56
N GLY A 84 5.42 -12.80 22.52
CA GLY A 84 6.08 -13.30 23.71
C GLY A 84 6.76 -12.21 24.55
N ALA A 85 7.37 -11.20 23.89
CA ALA A 85 8.05 -10.09 24.55
C ALA A 85 7.11 -9.15 25.30
N VAL A 86 5.82 -9.11 24.92
CA VAL A 86 4.77 -8.38 25.63
C VAL A 86 3.90 -9.28 26.54
N GLY A 87 4.26 -10.57 26.66
CA GLY A 87 3.52 -11.52 27.50
C GLY A 87 2.14 -11.89 26.96
N ALA A 88 1.88 -11.67 25.66
CA ALA A 88 0.62 -12.05 25.05
C ALA A 88 0.49 -13.57 24.97
N ARG A 89 -0.58 -14.09 25.57
CA ARG A 89 -0.93 -15.52 25.56
C ARG A 89 -2.34 -15.70 25.04
N LEU A 90 -2.48 -16.49 24.00
CA LEU A 90 -3.77 -16.76 23.37
C LEU A 90 -4.62 -17.65 24.28
N THR A 91 -5.76 -17.15 24.74
CA THR A 91 -6.77 -17.96 25.42
C THR A 91 -7.73 -18.59 24.41
N LYS A 92 -8.54 -19.57 24.85
CA LYS A 92 -9.57 -20.17 23.98
C LYS A 92 -10.57 -19.12 23.48
N ALA A 93 -10.98 -18.18 24.36
CA ALA A 93 -11.90 -17.09 23.99
C ALA A 93 -11.27 -16.13 22.98
N ASP A 94 -10.01 -15.75 23.17
CA ASP A 94 -9.28 -14.89 22.22
C ASP A 94 -9.14 -15.60 20.85
N ALA A 95 -8.87 -16.93 20.84
CA ALA A 95 -8.77 -17.72 19.61
C ALA A 95 -10.10 -17.74 18.84
N VAL A 96 -11.23 -17.87 19.53
CA VAL A 96 -12.57 -17.82 18.92
C VAL A 96 -12.84 -16.44 18.33
N ILE A 97 -12.56 -15.35 19.07
CA ILE A 97 -12.73 -13.98 18.57
C ILE A 97 -11.91 -13.74 17.31
N LEU A 98 -10.63 -14.14 17.31
CA LEU A 98 -9.75 -14.02 16.13
C LEU A 98 -10.27 -14.83 14.94
N ALA A 99 -10.63 -16.09 15.17
CA ALA A 99 -11.14 -16.97 14.11
C ALA A 99 -12.41 -16.39 13.47
N VAL A 100 -13.33 -15.86 14.29
CA VAL A 100 -14.57 -15.21 13.81
C VAL A 100 -14.23 -13.97 12.97
N CYS A 101 -13.34 -13.09 13.44
CA CYS A 101 -12.96 -11.88 12.69
C CYS A 101 -12.30 -12.23 11.35
N ILE A 102 -11.38 -13.20 11.33
CA ILE A 102 -10.71 -13.64 10.09
C ILE A 102 -11.72 -14.27 9.14
N ALA A 103 -12.59 -15.16 9.64
CA ALA A 103 -13.60 -15.83 8.81
C ALA A 103 -14.62 -14.84 8.21
N LEU A 104 -15.11 -13.89 9.01
CA LEU A 104 -16.03 -12.87 8.52
C LEU A 104 -15.38 -11.92 7.51
N SER A 105 -14.15 -11.48 7.76
CA SER A 105 -13.41 -10.65 6.80
C SER A 105 -13.19 -11.39 5.47
N ALA A 106 -12.80 -12.66 5.52
CA ALA A 106 -12.66 -13.51 4.34
C ALA A 106 -14.01 -13.69 3.62
N ALA A 107 -15.09 -13.94 4.36
CA ALA A 107 -16.44 -14.11 3.79
C ALA A 107 -16.93 -12.83 3.10
N PHE A 108 -16.73 -11.66 3.72
CA PHE A 108 -17.07 -10.37 3.12
C PHE A 108 -16.31 -10.14 1.81
N TYR A 109 -15.01 -10.40 1.82
CA TYR A 109 -14.21 -10.24 0.62
C TYR A 109 -14.59 -11.23 -0.48
N LEU A 110 -14.75 -12.52 -0.14
CA LEU A 110 -15.18 -13.54 -1.12
C LEU A 110 -16.55 -13.23 -1.70
N HIS A 111 -17.52 -12.80 -0.87
CA HIS A 111 -18.83 -12.37 -1.35
C HIS A 111 -18.71 -11.23 -2.37
N ALA A 112 -17.86 -10.26 -2.09
CA ALA A 112 -17.61 -9.14 -2.99
C ALA A 112 -16.89 -9.55 -4.28
N MET A 113 -16.09 -10.62 -4.27
CA MET A 113 -15.29 -11.08 -5.43
C MET A 113 -16.00 -12.12 -6.29
N VAL A 114 -17.04 -12.79 -5.77
CA VAL A 114 -17.81 -13.80 -6.53
C VAL A 114 -18.47 -13.15 -7.76
N GLY A 115 -18.21 -13.72 -8.92
CA GLY A 115 -18.77 -13.23 -10.19
C GLY A 115 -18.06 -12.01 -10.78
N ARG A 116 -16.98 -11.52 -10.17
CA ARG A 116 -16.23 -10.39 -10.72
C ARG A 116 -15.24 -10.84 -11.78
N GLN A 117 -15.40 -10.29 -12.98
CA GLN A 117 -14.38 -10.21 -14.03
C GLN A 117 -13.86 -8.76 -14.06
N SER A 118 -13.33 -8.27 -12.95
CA SER A 118 -12.79 -6.91 -12.86
C SER A 118 -11.27 -6.92 -13.14
N LEU A 119 -10.78 -5.86 -13.73
CA LEU A 119 -9.36 -5.56 -13.84
C LEU A 119 -9.01 -4.53 -12.77
N TYR A 120 -7.90 -4.76 -12.07
CA TYR A 120 -7.32 -3.75 -11.20
C TYR A 120 -6.53 -2.75 -12.04
N LEU A 121 -6.88 -1.47 -11.95
CA LEU A 121 -6.31 -0.40 -12.74
C LEU A 121 -5.44 0.53 -11.87
N TRP A 122 -4.58 1.30 -12.50
CA TRP A 122 -3.72 2.32 -11.88
C TRP A 122 -2.96 1.80 -10.66
N ASP A 123 -3.05 2.49 -9.54
CA ASP A 123 -2.41 2.09 -8.29
C ASP A 123 -2.84 0.69 -7.83
N ASN A 124 -4.10 0.30 -8.12
CA ASN A 124 -4.64 -1.01 -7.78
C ASN A 124 -3.90 -2.15 -8.50
N ALA A 125 -3.45 -1.91 -9.73
CA ALA A 125 -2.66 -2.88 -10.50
C ALA A 125 -1.17 -2.86 -10.12
N THR A 126 -0.67 -1.78 -9.54
CA THR A 126 0.77 -1.57 -9.30
C THR A 126 1.40 -2.70 -8.49
N TYR A 127 0.71 -3.21 -7.50
CA TYR A 127 1.25 -4.25 -6.61
C TYR A 127 1.37 -5.61 -7.29
N TYR A 128 0.40 -5.96 -8.14
CA TYR A 128 0.51 -7.15 -8.98
C TYR A 128 1.59 -6.99 -10.06
N ASN A 129 1.69 -5.81 -10.67
CA ASN A 129 2.78 -5.48 -11.58
C ASN A 129 4.16 -5.60 -10.93
N LEU A 130 4.29 -5.23 -9.65
CA LEU A 130 5.51 -5.44 -8.88
C LEU A 130 5.81 -6.93 -8.66
N GLN A 131 4.77 -7.76 -8.48
CA GLN A 131 4.91 -9.22 -8.38
C GLN A 131 5.49 -9.79 -9.66
N VAL A 132 4.89 -9.47 -10.81
CA VAL A 132 5.36 -9.92 -12.13
C VAL A 132 6.80 -9.50 -12.38
N ARG A 133 7.14 -8.25 -12.06
CA ARG A 133 8.52 -7.74 -12.23
C ARG A 133 9.52 -8.39 -11.27
N LEU A 134 9.11 -8.67 -10.04
CA LEU A 134 9.94 -9.38 -9.07
C LEU A 134 10.33 -10.75 -9.62
N GLU A 135 9.35 -11.52 -10.10
CA GLU A 135 9.54 -12.82 -10.72
C GLU A 135 10.45 -12.72 -11.97
N SER A 136 10.18 -11.77 -12.87
CA SER A 136 11.01 -11.55 -14.06
C SER A 136 12.46 -11.22 -13.70
N ASN A 137 12.70 -10.31 -12.73
CA ASN A 137 14.05 -9.94 -12.34
C ASN A 137 14.83 -11.11 -11.70
N PHE A 138 14.16 -12.00 -10.96
CA PHE A 138 14.79 -13.20 -10.40
C PHE A 138 15.05 -14.27 -11.46
N ALA A 139 14.22 -14.35 -12.50
CA ALA A 139 14.47 -15.22 -13.64
C ALA A 139 15.78 -14.88 -14.39
N ASP A 140 16.21 -13.62 -14.32
CA ASP A 140 17.49 -13.13 -14.86
C ASP A 140 18.67 -13.34 -13.87
N GLY A 141 18.45 -14.03 -12.78
CA GLY A 141 19.46 -14.37 -11.75
C GLY A 141 19.29 -13.62 -10.43
N VAL A 142 19.83 -14.21 -9.37
CA VAL A 142 19.66 -13.68 -7.99
C VAL A 142 20.29 -12.30 -7.81
N PHE A 143 21.42 -12.02 -8.45
CA PHE A 143 22.05 -10.69 -8.38
C PHE A 143 21.13 -9.62 -8.96
N THR A 144 20.59 -9.86 -10.16
CA THR A 144 19.64 -8.94 -10.82
C THR A 144 18.36 -8.79 -10.00
N GLY A 145 17.79 -9.90 -9.51
CA GLY A 145 16.59 -9.89 -8.69
C GLY A 145 16.74 -9.07 -7.41
N VAL A 146 17.80 -9.30 -6.65
CA VAL A 146 18.08 -8.55 -5.40
C VAL A 146 18.43 -7.10 -5.72
N GLY A 147 19.28 -6.85 -6.71
CA GLY A 147 19.71 -5.51 -7.12
C GLY A 147 18.53 -4.64 -7.55
N SER A 148 17.65 -5.16 -8.41
CA SER A 148 16.43 -4.46 -8.85
C SER A 148 15.46 -4.21 -7.70
N THR A 149 15.33 -5.16 -6.77
CA THR A 149 14.48 -5.03 -5.58
C THR A 149 15.00 -3.90 -4.66
N VAL A 150 16.31 -3.90 -4.36
CA VAL A 150 16.95 -2.85 -3.55
C VAL A 150 16.88 -1.50 -4.25
N TYR A 151 17.16 -1.46 -5.56
CA TYR A 151 17.07 -0.24 -6.35
C TYR A 151 15.66 0.36 -6.31
N LYS A 152 14.62 -0.45 -6.52
CA LYS A 152 13.23 0.01 -6.43
C LYS A 152 12.87 0.51 -5.04
N THR A 153 13.33 -0.18 -3.98
CA THR A 153 13.10 0.26 -2.60
C THR A 153 13.79 1.59 -2.31
N TRP A 154 15.03 1.77 -2.77
CA TRP A 154 15.80 2.96 -2.48
C TRP A 154 15.45 4.17 -3.36
N PHE A 155 15.06 3.93 -4.61
CA PHE A 155 14.88 4.99 -5.61
C PHE A 155 13.43 5.17 -6.08
N ASN A 156 12.50 4.37 -5.60
CA ASN A 156 11.07 4.59 -5.80
C ASN A 156 10.40 5.05 -4.50
N ASP A 157 9.34 5.82 -4.65
CA ASP A 157 8.63 6.43 -3.52
C ASP A 157 7.93 5.42 -2.61
N TYR A 158 7.74 4.21 -3.08
CA TYR A 158 7.22 3.09 -2.30
C TYR A 158 7.67 1.75 -2.91
N ALA A 159 7.89 0.78 -2.05
CA ALA A 159 8.22 -0.58 -2.47
C ALA A 159 7.48 -1.56 -1.55
N PRO A 160 6.25 -1.94 -1.88
CA PRO A 160 5.43 -2.83 -1.06
C PRO A 160 5.89 -4.30 -1.16
N LEU A 161 7.19 -4.52 -1.28
CA LEU A 161 7.81 -5.82 -1.52
C LEU A 161 7.53 -6.85 -0.41
N VAL A 162 7.20 -6.37 0.78
CA VAL A 162 6.89 -7.29 1.89
C VAL A 162 5.74 -8.21 1.53
N ILE A 163 4.63 -7.67 1.00
CA ILE A 163 3.48 -8.49 0.62
C ILE A 163 3.77 -9.38 -0.57
N ASN A 164 4.55 -8.90 -1.54
CA ASN A 164 4.92 -9.68 -2.70
C ASN A 164 5.73 -10.93 -2.29
N LEU A 165 6.70 -10.77 -1.40
CA LEU A 165 7.44 -11.91 -0.85
C LEU A 165 6.56 -12.84 0.00
N LEU A 166 5.56 -12.33 0.70
CA LEU A 166 4.64 -13.17 1.48
C LEU A 166 3.63 -13.93 0.59
N ALA A 167 3.25 -13.36 -0.55
CA ALA A 167 2.32 -13.97 -1.51
C ALA A 167 2.98 -15.01 -2.43
N GLU A 168 4.26 -14.82 -2.79
CA GLU A 168 4.99 -15.65 -3.75
C GLU A 168 4.86 -17.17 -3.54
N PRO A 169 5.01 -17.74 -2.32
CA PRO A 169 4.90 -19.19 -2.15
C PRO A 169 3.54 -19.76 -2.53
N PHE A 170 2.50 -18.96 -2.51
CA PHE A 170 1.13 -19.41 -2.83
C PHE A 170 0.90 -19.49 -4.34
N PHE A 171 1.66 -18.73 -5.14
CA PHE A 171 1.61 -18.82 -6.60
C PHE A 171 2.14 -20.15 -7.16
N MET A 172 2.75 -21.00 -6.34
CA MET A 172 3.01 -22.41 -6.71
C MET A 172 1.73 -23.21 -6.89
N PHE A 173 0.64 -22.82 -6.23
CA PHE A 173 -0.61 -23.59 -6.13
C PHE A 173 -1.81 -22.87 -6.74
N THR A 174 -1.63 -21.65 -7.23
CA THR A 174 -2.69 -20.79 -7.71
C THR A 174 -2.33 -20.14 -9.05
N PRO A 175 -3.31 -19.77 -9.88
CA PRO A 175 -3.06 -19.01 -11.10
C PRO A 175 -2.37 -17.67 -10.79
N ARG A 176 -1.44 -17.25 -11.65
CA ARG A 176 -0.73 -15.97 -11.55
C ARG A 176 -1.54 -14.87 -12.22
N THR A 177 -2.54 -14.37 -11.51
CA THR A 177 -3.42 -13.30 -11.96
C THR A 177 -3.54 -12.20 -10.90
N ALA A 178 -3.93 -11.00 -11.33
CA ALA A 178 -4.21 -9.89 -10.42
C ALA A 178 -5.30 -10.24 -9.38
N ASN A 179 -6.32 -10.98 -9.79
CA ASN A 179 -7.40 -11.43 -8.90
C ASN A 179 -6.88 -12.41 -7.83
N THR A 180 -6.00 -13.33 -8.21
CA THR A 180 -5.36 -14.24 -7.25
C THR A 180 -4.48 -13.49 -6.26
N PHE A 181 -3.69 -12.52 -6.73
CA PHE A 181 -2.87 -11.68 -5.86
C PHE A 181 -3.75 -10.90 -4.87
N ALA A 182 -4.84 -10.29 -5.33
CA ALA A 182 -5.78 -9.57 -4.49
C ALA A 182 -6.44 -10.50 -3.45
N LEU A 183 -6.83 -11.72 -3.84
CA LEU A 183 -7.35 -12.73 -2.93
C LEU A 183 -6.33 -13.11 -1.84
N LEU A 184 -5.08 -13.33 -2.22
CA LEU A 184 -4.01 -13.63 -1.27
C LEU A 184 -3.79 -12.47 -0.28
N CYS A 185 -3.80 -11.23 -0.77
CA CYS A 185 -3.74 -10.04 0.07
C CYS A 185 -4.92 -10.00 1.06
N ALA A 186 -6.13 -10.29 0.58
CA ALA A 186 -7.34 -10.26 1.40
C ALA A 186 -7.42 -11.38 2.46
N LEU A 187 -6.66 -12.45 2.29
CA LEU A 187 -6.56 -13.53 3.29
C LEU A 187 -5.41 -13.29 4.26
N LEU A 188 -4.24 -12.92 3.74
CA LEU A 188 -3.01 -12.77 4.54
C LEU A 188 -3.04 -11.51 5.39
N ILE A 189 -3.38 -10.36 4.80
CA ILE A 189 -3.26 -9.06 5.47
C ILE A 189 -4.24 -8.94 6.65
N PRO A 190 -5.55 -9.22 6.51
CA PRO A 190 -6.46 -9.17 7.65
C PRO A 190 -6.05 -10.12 8.78
N THR A 191 -5.52 -11.30 8.46
CA THR A 191 -4.99 -12.23 9.48
C THR A 191 -3.90 -11.57 10.31
N LEU A 192 -2.96 -10.85 9.67
CA LEU A 192 -1.91 -10.11 10.36
C LEU A 192 -2.48 -8.92 11.14
N VAL A 193 -3.46 -8.19 10.58
CA VAL A 193 -4.12 -7.05 11.25
C VAL A 193 -4.82 -7.50 12.53
N TYR A 194 -5.68 -8.51 12.45
CA TYR A 194 -6.42 -9.00 13.61
C TYR A 194 -5.51 -9.58 14.68
N TYR A 195 -4.49 -10.33 14.27
CA TYR A 195 -3.49 -10.83 15.21
C TYR A 195 -2.75 -9.68 15.92
N SER A 196 -2.31 -8.67 15.17
CA SER A 196 -1.61 -7.50 15.70
C SER A 196 -2.50 -6.68 16.64
N ALA A 197 -3.75 -6.45 16.25
CA ALA A 197 -4.75 -5.78 17.07
C ALA A 197 -4.98 -6.57 18.38
N TRP A 198 -5.12 -7.90 18.30
CA TRP A 198 -5.26 -8.74 19.48
C TRP A 198 -4.04 -8.65 20.41
N VAL A 199 -2.81 -8.66 19.88
CA VAL A 199 -1.58 -8.48 20.67
C VAL A 199 -1.63 -7.13 21.40
N PHE A 200 -2.00 -6.07 20.70
CA PHE A 200 -2.11 -4.74 21.29
C PHE A 200 -3.20 -4.68 22.36
N LEU A 201 -4.39 -5.23 22.08
CA LEU A 201 -5.48 -5.31 23.05
C LEU A 201 -5.11 -6.13 24.28
N THR A 202 -4.28 -7.16 24.13
CA THR A 202 -3.76 -7.93 25.26
C THR A 202 -2.87 -7.08 26.16
N VAL A 203 -2.01 -6.23 25.57
CA VAL A 203 -1.20 -5.25 26.33
C VAL A 203 -2.09 -4.24 27.06
N LEU A 204 -3.11 -3.71 26.38
CA LEU A 204 -4.07 -2.80 26.99
C LEU A 204 -4.85 -3.48 28.13
N ARG A 205 -5.29 -4.72 27.94
CA ARG A 205 -6.01 -5.52 28.95
C ARG A 205 -5.18 -5.75 30.20
N GLN A 206 -3.89 -6.08 30.03
CA GLN A 206 -2.95 -6.25 31.13
C GLN A 206 -2.68 -4.94 31.90
N LYS A 207 -2.67 -3.80 31.19
CA LYS A 207 -2.38 -2.49 31.78
C LYS A 207 -3.59 -1.84 32.43
N LEU A 208 -4.77 -2.03 31.87
CA LEU A 208 -6.00 -1.29 32.25
C LEU A 208 -6.95 -2.12 33.10
N GLU A 209 -6.79 -3.44 33.14
CA GLU A 209 -7.58 -4.39 33.94
C GLU A 209 -9.10 -4.16 33.82
N PRO A 210 -9.67 -4.20 32.59
CA PRO A 210 -11.10 -3.92 32.41
C PRO A 210 -11.98 -4.94 33.16
N ARG A 211 -13.11 -4.49 33.68
CA ARG A 211 -14.06 -5.36 34.44
C ARG A 211 -14.59 -6.53 33.60
N ALA A 212 -14.73 -6.35 32.29
CA ALA A 212 -15.14 -7.40 31.37
C ALA A 212 -14.09 -7.56 30.22
N PRO A 213 -12.96 -8.23 30.47
CA PRO A 213 -11.81 -8.25 29.56
C PRO A 213 -12.13 -8.86 28.20
N TYR A 214 -12.96 -9.90 28.14
CA TYR A 214 -13.34 -10.52 26.86
C TYR A 214 -14.34 -9.67 26.06
N LEU A 215 -15.26 -8.96 26.75
CA LEU A 215 -16.15 -8.02 26.09
C LEU A 215 -15.36 -6.82 25.53
N PHE A 216 -14.41 -6.31 26.29
CA PHE A 216 -13.48 -5.29 25.81
C PHE A 216 -12.76 -5.74 24.53
N THR A 217 -12.19 -6.96 24.53
CA THR A 217 -11.51 -7.51 23.35
C THR A 217 -12.48 -7.69 22.19
N ALA A 218 -13.64 -8.32 22.41
CA ALA A 218 -14.61 -8.60 21.35
C ALA A 218 -15.15 -7.32 20.70
N LEU A 219 -15.53 -6.30 21.51
CA LEU A 219 -16.02 -5.03 20.99
C LEU A 219 -14.92 -4.24 20.25
N SER A 220 -13.70 -4.24 20.80
CA SER A 220 -12.56 -3.61 20.12
C SER A 220 -12.25 -4.30 18.79
N MET A 221 -12.29 -5.63 18.72
CA MET A 221 -12.10 -6.38 17.48
C MET A 221 -13.25 -6.15 16.49
N ALA A 222 -14.49 -5.98 16.98
CA ALA A 222 -15.61 -5.61 16.13
C ALA A 222 -15.40 -4.23 15.49
N PHE A 223 -14.83 -3.26 16.21
CA PHE A 223 -14.46 -1.96 15.63
C PHE A 223 -13.40 -2.11 14.53
N VAL A 224 -12.41 -2.99 14.69
CA VAL A 224 -11.44 -3.29 13.63
C VAL A 224 -12.12 -3.95 12.43
N LEU A 225 -12.97 -4.95 12.66
CA LEU A 225 -13.67 -5.71 11.61
C LEU A 225 -14.66 -4.84 10.82
N LEU A 226 -15.38 -3.95 11.51
CA LEU A 226 -16.51 -3.20 10.95
C LEU A 226 -16.16 -1.75 10.57
N LEU A 227 -14.89 -1.38 10.60
CA LEU A 227 -14.44 -0.07 10.12
C LEU A 227 -14.28 -0.09 8.59
N PRO A 228 -15.14 0.61 7.81
CA PRO A 228 -15.09 0.58 6.35
C PRO A 228 -13.72 0.94 5.78
N LEU A 229 -13.04 1.93 6.38
CA LEU A 229 -11.73 2.41 5.97
C LEU A 229 -10.67 1.28 5.88
N LEU A 230 -10.76 0.24 6.72
CA LEU A 230 -9.79 -0.86 6.69
C LEU A 230 -10.02 -1.83 5.51
N HIS A 231 -11.20 -1.83 4.93
CA HIS A 231 -11.55 -2.80 3.89
C HIS A 231 -11.37 -2.25 2.47
N ILE A 232 -11.59 -0.94 2.28
CA ILE A 232 -11.64 -0.35 0.94
C ILE A 232 -10.37 -0.62 0.12
N ALA A 233 -9.21 -0.51 0.73
CA ALA A 233 -7.94 -0.80 0.07
C ALA A 233 -7.83 -2.25 -0.40
N LEU A 234 -8.31 -3.22 0.42
CA LEU A 234 -8.31 -4.64 0.05
C LEU A 234 -9.21 -4.93 -1.15
N TYR A 235 -10.39 -4.30 -1.19
CA TYR A 235 -11.33 -4.47 -2.30
C TYR A 235 -10.77 -3.94 -3.63
N ARG A 236 -9.85 -2.99 -3.55
CA ARG A 236 -9.12 -2.43 -4.70
C ARG A 236 -7.82 -3.18 -5.03
N GLY A 237 -7.52 -4.28 -4.33
CA GLY A 237 -6.29 -5.05 -4.54
C GLY A 237 -5.04 -4.41 -3.96
N MET A 238 -5.17 -3.39 -3.09
CA MET A 238 -4.05 -2.70 -2.46
C MET A 238 -3.67 -3.34 -1.12
N PRO A 239 -2.38 -3.60 -0.89
CA PRO A 239 -1.90 -4.18 0.36
C PRO A 239 -1.66 -3.16 1.49
N ASP A 240 -2.08 -1.92 1.33
CA ASP A 240 -1.82 -0.81 2.25
C ASP A 240 -2.21 -1.10 3.70
N LEU A 241 -3.28 -1.90 3.88
CA LEU A 241 -3.74 -2.34 5.21
C LEU A 241 -2.66 -3.10 5.99
N LEU A 242 -1.65 -3.68 5.35
CA LEU A 242 -0.52 -4.33 6.03
C LEU A 242 0.21 -3.38 6.98
N GLY A 243 0.28 -2.08 6.64
CA GLY A 243 0.85 -1.08 7.52
C GLY A 243 0.10 -0.91 8.82
N VAL A 244 -1.24 -1.06 8.83
CA VAL A 244 -2.04 -1.04 10.07
C VAL A 244 -1.65 -2.20 11.00
N ALA A 245 -1.37 -3.40 10.44
CA ALA A 245 -0.88 -4.53 11.22
C ALA A 245 0.44 -4.19 11.92
N PHE A 246 1.39 -3.65 11.18
CA PHE A 246 2.69 -3.26 11.75
C PHE A 246 2.58 -2.10 12.74
N ALA A 247 1.68 -1.14 12.51
CA ALA A 247 1.41 -0.05 13.43
C ALA A 247 0.80 -0.55 14.76
N PHE A 248 -0.11 -1.53 14.74
CA PHE A 248 -0.58 -2.16 15.97
C PHE A 248 0.54 -2.88 16.73
N MET A 249 1.46 -3.54 16.04
CA MET A 249 2.63 -4.14 16.69
C MET A 249 3.58 -3.07 17.26
N LEU A 250 3.76 -1.94 16.56
CA LEU A 250 4.49 -0.79 17.07
C LEU A 250 3.89 -0.28 18.37
N LEU A 251 2.56 -0.07 18.41
CA LEU A 251 1.81 0.35 19.59
C LEU A 251 1.93 -0.69 20.72
N ALA A 252 1.76 -1.98 20.43
CA ALA A 252 1.85 -3.07 21.42
C ALA A 252 3.23 -3.13 22.08
N LEU A 253 4.28 -2.96 21.30
CA LEU A 253 5.66 -3.03 21.78
C LEU A 253 6.08 -1.74 22.51
N GLY A 254 5.59 -0.57 22.08
CA GLY A 254 5.93 0.72 22.67
C GLY A 254 5.13 1.03 23.93
N VAL A 255 3.80 0.86 23.87
CA VAL A 255 2.92 1.20 24.99
C VAL A 255 3.23 0.36 26.24
N GLY A 256 3.53 1.05 27.34
CA GLY A 256 3.86 0.40 28.61
C GLY A 256 5.28 -0.18 28.69
N TYR A 257 6.16 0.09 27.71
CA TYR A 257 7.57 -0.29 27.84
C TYR A 257 8.27 0.58 28.88
N ASP A 258 9.01 -0.07 29.78
CA ASP A 258 9.77 0.60 30.84
C ASP A 258 11.26 0.60 30.49
N PHE A 259 11.79 1.77 30.11
CA PHE A 259 13.21 1.94 29.86
C PHE A 259 14.07 1.85 31.12
N ALA A 260 13.48 1.85 32.32
CA ALA A 260 14.20 1.54 33.54
C ALA A 260 14.57 0.04 33.63
N ARG A 261 13.77 -0.81 33.00
CA ARG A 261 13.95 -2.28 32.97
C ARG A 261 14.04 -2.78 31.54
N PRO A 262 15.21 -2.68 30.89
CA PRO A 262 15.36 -2.96 29.47
C PRO A 262 15.07 -4.44 29.14
N ALA A 263 14.24 -4.66 28.12
CA ALA A 263 13.96 -5.96 27.54
C ALA A 263 14.44 -5.96 26.07
N PRO A 264 15.67 -6.43 25.79
CA PRO A 264 16.28 -6.29 24.47
C PRO A 264 15.44 -6.90 23.34
N ALA A 265 14.82 -8.05 23.56
CA ALA A 265 13.96 -8.71 22.56
C ALA A 265 12.78 -7.80 22.14
N ARG A 266 12.18 -7.07 23.09
CA ARG A 266 11.08 -6.14 22.82
C ARG A 266 11.56 -4.93 22.02
N LEU A 267 12.74 -4.39 22.33
CA LEU A 267 13.34 -3.27 21.60
C LEU A 267 13.74 -3.64 20.17
N VAL A 268 14.33 -4.82 19.97
CA VAL A 268 14.66 -5.33 18.62
C VAL A 268 13.38 -5.53 17.81
N SER A 269 12.33 -6.11 18.40
CA SER A 269 11.04 -6.25 17.71
C SER A 269 10.42 -4.89 17.38
N LEU A 270 10.51 -3.91 18.29
CA LEU A 270 10.02 -2.55 18.06
C LEU A 270 10.73 -1.89 16.86
N ALA A 271 12.07 -1.99 16.78
CA ALA A 271 12.84 -1.48 15.65
C ALA A 271 12.50 -2.21 14.34
N ALA A 272 12.34 -3.55 14.38
CA ALA A 272 11.98 -4.34 13.20
C ALA A 272 10.60 -3.96 12.64
N PHE A 273 9.56 -3.84 13.49
CA PHE A 273 8.24 -3.40 13.05
C PHE A 273 8.22 -1.94 12.58
N THR A 274 9.05 -1.08 13.15
CA THR A 274 9.24 0.29 12.64
C THR A 274 9.78 0.25 11.20
N GLY A 275 10.82 -0.53 10.93
CA GLY A 275 11.37 -0.69 9.58
C GLY A 275 10.36 -1.28 8.59
N LEU A 276 9.64 -2.34 8.98
CA LEU A 276 8.60 -2.95 8.14
C LEU A 276 7.46 -1.97 7.83
N LEU A 277 7.04 -1.17 8.82
CA LEU A 277 6.01 -0.15 8.63
C LEU A 277 6.43 0.90 7.59
N MET A 278 7.67 1.36 7.66
CA MET A 278 8.22 2.32 6.71
C MET A 278 8.37 1.74 5.30
N LEU A 279 8.66 0.43 5.18
CA LEU A 279 8.77 -0.27 3.91
C LEU A 279 7.41 -0.61 3.28
N THR A 280 6.31 -0.55 4.03
CA THR A 280 4.98 -0.86 3.49
C THR A 280 4.50 0.21 2.52
N ARG A 281 4.54 1.47 2.94
CA ARG A 281 4.23 2.64 2.11
C ARG A 281 4.78 3.91 2.78
N ARG A 282 5.16 4.91 1.98
CA ARG A 282 5.74 6.17 2.51
C ARG A 282 4.78 6.92 3.47
N SER A 283 3.46 6.84 3.28
CA SER A 283 2.48 7.47 4.18
C SER A 283 2.61 7.01 5.63
N TYR A 284 3.03 5.77 5.86
CA TYR A 284 3.26 5.26 7.22
C TYR A 284 4.50 5.84 7.92
N MET A 285 5.39 6.51 7.19
CA MET A 285 6.47 7.27 7.84
C MET A 285 5.91 8.35 8.76
N PHE A 286 4.80 8.98 8.38
CA PHE A 286 4.13 9.99 9.20
C PHE A 286 3.54 9.38 10.49
N THR A 287 3.01 8.14 10.41
CA THR A 287 2.60 7.37 11.60
C THR A 287 3.78 7.10 12.53
N VAL A 288 4.93 6.69 11.97
CA VAL A 288 6.16 6.44 12.75
C VAL A 288 6.64 7.71 13.42
N VAL A 289 6.73 8.82 12.68
CA VAL A 289 7.15 10.12 13.21
C VAL A 289 6.22 10.58 14.32
N SER A 290 4.90 10.54 14.09
CA SER A 290 3.89 10.93 15.08
C SER A 290 3.97 10.09 16.35
N PHE A 291 4.11 8.77 16.19
CA PHE A 291 4.26 7.87 17.33
C PHE A 291 5.53 8.17 18.13
N PHE A 292 6.71 8.18 17.49
CA PHE A 292 7.97 8.33 18.22
C PHE A 292 8.16 9.73 18.80
N LEU A 293 7.63 10.78 18.17
CA LEU A 293 7.64 12.12 18.72
C LEU A 293 6.86 12.15 20.05
N LEU A 294 5.62 11.71 20.05
CA LEU A 294 4.76 11.70 21.25
C LEU A 294 5.30 10.72 22.31
N TYR A 295 5.72 9.56 21.87
CA TYR A 295 6.29 8.54 22.76
C TYR A 295 7.60 9.00 23.39
N GLY A 296 8.48 9.65 22.62
CA GLY A 296 9.73 10.22 23.10
C GLY A 296 9.49 11.31 24.13
N ILE A 297 8.57 12.26 23.84
CA ILE A 297 8.18 13.30 24.79
C ILE A 297 7.66 12.66 26.08
N TRP A 298 6.79 11.66 25.99
CA TRP A 298 6.26 10.97 27.16
C TRP A 298 7.33 10.24 27.98
N VAL A 299 8.26 9.52 27.34
CA VAL A 299 9.37 8.82 28.01
C VAL A 299 10.30 9.80 28.72
N LEU A 300 10.68 10.88 28.05
CA LEU A 300 11.59 11.89 28.59
C LEU A 300 10.94 12.67 29.75
N ALA A 301 9.68 13.09 29.58
CA ALA A 301 8.92 13.75 30.62
C ALA A 301 8.76 12.85 31.88
N ARG A 302 8.41 11.58 31.67
CA ARG A 302 8.30 10.60 32.77
C ARG A 302 9.65 10.41 33.46
N ALA A 303 10.75 10.26 32.71
CA ALA A 303 12.08 10.10 33.27
C ALA A 303 12.51 11.34 34.11
N ALA A 304 12.16 12.54 33.65
CA ALA A 304 12.41 13.79 34.38
C ALA A 304 11.56 13.84 35.68
N CYS A 305 10.24 13.57 35.58
CA CYS A 305 9.34 13.60 36.74
C CYS A 305 9.70 12.54 37.80
N THR A 306 10.18 11.36 37.38
CA THR A 306 10.58 10.26 38.29
C THR A 306 12.04 10.29 38.68
N LYS A 307 12.79 11.30 38.24
CA LYS A 307 14.23 11.44 38.44
C LYS A 307 15.05 10.21 37.95
N GLN A 308 14.55 9.50 36.93
CA GLN A 308 15.18 8.30 36.36
C GLN A 308 16.00 8.63 35.10
N GLY A 309 17.07 9.43 35.24
CA GLY A 309 17.93 9.82 34.11
C GLY A 309 18.49 8.64 33.30
N GLY A 310 18.72 7.50 33.95
CA GLY A 310 19.15 6.27 33.27
C GLY A 310 18.13 5.72 32.26
N ALA A 311 16.82 5.97 32.44
CA ALA A 311 15.78 5.58 31.47
C ALA A 311 15.84 6.48 30.22
N ALA A 312 16.03 7.79 30.40
CA ALA A 312 16.19 8.73 29.30
C ALA A 312 17.43 8.37 28.44
N VAL A 313 18.58 8.11 29.08
CA VAL A 313 19.81 7.70 28.37
C VAL A 313 19.59 6.41 27.58
N ARG A 314 18.91 5.41 28.15
CA ARG A 314 18.59 4.16 27.43
C ARG A 314 17.66 4.38 26.25
N PHE A 315 16.66 5.26 26.38
CA PHE A 315 15.79 5.64 25.27
C PHE A 315 16.59 6.30 24.15
N VAL A 316 17.46 7.27 24.46
CA VAL A 316 18.30 7.94 23.45
C VAL A 316 19.23 6.95 22.75
N LYS A 317 19.87 6.03 23.50
CA LYS A 317 20.69 4.96 22.92
C LYS A 317 19.89 4.03 22.01
N PHE A 318 18.66 3.67 22.39
CA PHE A 318 17.77 2.88 21.55
C PHE A 318 17.38 3.64 20.28
N ALA A 319 17.02 4.91 20.39
CA ALA A 319 16.67 5.75 19.24
C ALA A 319 17.85 5.87 18.26
N ALA A 320 19.06 6.14 18.78
CA ALA A 320 20.26 6.21 17.96
C ALA A 320 20.60 4.87 17.29
N ALA A 321 20.52 3.76 18.02
CA ALA A 321 20.76 2.43 17.46
C ALA A 321 19.70 2.07 16.38
N SER A 322 18.42 2.40 16.62
CA SER A 322 17.36 2.17 15.63
C SER A 322 17.54 3.04 14.39
N LEU A 323 17.93 4.30 14.56
CA LEU A 323 18.25 5.20 13.45
C LEU A 323 19.44 4.65 12.65
N PHE A 324 20.45 4.11 13.30
CA PHE A 324 21.58 3.48 12.62
C PHE A 324 21.18 2.19 11.90
N CYS A 325 20.50 1.27 12.57
CA CYS A 325 20.19 -0.05 12.01
C CYS A 325 19.07 -0.04 10.96
N VAL A 326 18.12 0.90 11.05
CA VAL A 326 16.97 1.02 10.16
C VAL A 326 17.09 2.24 9.25
N GLY A 327 17.45 3.38 9.79
CA GLY A 327 17.52 4.65 9.06
C GLY A 327 18.67 4.69 8.05
N VAL A 328 19.87 4.20 8.41
CA VAL A 328 21.03 4.21 7.49
C VAL A 328 20.78 3.35 6.24
N PRO A 329 20.30 2.09 6.33
CA PRO A 329 19.96 1.31 5.16
C PRO A 329 18.87 1.95 4.27
N LEU A 330 17.94 2.71 4.87
CA LEU A 330 16.84 3.38 4.16
C LEU A 330 17.18 4.85 3.81
N LEU A 331 18.39 5.31 4.11
CA LEU A 331 18.79 6.70 3.87
C LEU A 331 18.62 7.16 2.40
N PRO A 332 18.96 6.36 1.37
CA PRO A 332 18.70 6.77 -0.01
C PRO A 332 17.22 7.06 -0.30
N MET A 333 16.32 6.24 0.23
CA MET A 333 14.87 6.44 0.12
C MET A 333 14.43 7.73 0.83
N PHE A 334 14.86 7.94 2.08
CA PHE A 334 14.55 9.16 2.84
C PHE A 334 15.06 10.42 2.17
N TRP A 335 16.31 10.38 1.71
CA TRP A 335 16.95 11.50 1.04
C TRP A 335 16.21 11.94 -0.20
N ARG A 336 15.73 10.96 -0.98
CA ARG A 336 14.89 11.22 -2.15
C ARG A 336 13.55 11.83 -1.77
N ILE A 337 12.85 11.25 -0.78
CA ILE A 337 11.54 11.76 -0.33
C ILE A 337 11.66 13.19 0.19
N VAL A 338 12.70 13.50 0.98
CA VAL A 338 12.91 14.85 1.53
C VAL A 338 13.27 15.88 0.44
N ARG A 339 13.95 15.45 -0.62
CA ARG A 339 14.36 16.32 -1.73
C ARG A 339 13.35 16.43 -2.86
N ALA A 340 12.40 15.50 -2.94
CA ALA A 340 11.37 15.54 -3.98
C ALA A 340 10.50 16.78 -3.80
N ASP A 341 10.36 17.55 -4.87
CA ASP A 341 9.34 18.58 -4.93
C ASP A 341 8.00 17.91 -5.22
N TYR A 342 7.12 17.96 -4.24
CA TYR A 342 5.80 17.40 -4.33
C TYR A 342 4.75 18.45 -4.70
N SER A 343 5.11 19.74 -4.73
CA SER A 343 4.17 20.82 -5.02
C SER A 343 3.59 20.73 -6.42
N ASP A 344 4.43 20.44 -7.42
CA ASP A 344 3.96 20.26 -8.80
C ASP A 344 3.35 18.88 -9.02
N ARG A 345 3.97 17.84 -8.50
CA ARG A 345 3.53 16.45 -8.71
C ARG A 345 2.16 16.13 -8.12
N TYR A 346 1.80 16.79 -7.03
CA TYR A 346 0.53 16.58 -6.32
C TYR A 346 -0.33 17.84 -6.24
N ALA A 347 -0.08 18.84 -7.09
CA ALA A 347 -0.85 20.08 -7.12
C ALA A 347 -2.37 19.82 -7.27
N THR A 348 -2.74 18.83 -8.08
CA THR A 348 -4.13 18.43 -8.31
C THR A 348 -4.78 17.76 -7.10
N TYR A 349 -3.99 17.22 -6.16
CA TYR A 349 -4.45 16.58 -4.94
C TYR A 349 -4.36 17.47 -3.70
N GLN A 350 -3.90 18.72 -3.85
CA GLN A 350 -3.84 19.70 -2.76
C GLN A 350 -5.12 20.56 -2.76
N THR A 351 -6.21 19.98 -2.32
CA THR A 351 -7.51 20.64 -2.28
C THR A 351 -7.87 21.05 -0.85
N GLY A 352 -7.75 22.33 -0.49
CA GLY A 352 -8.35 22.90 0.71
C GLY A 352 -7.54 22.85 2.01
N GLY A 353 -6.35 22.29 2.05
CA GLY A 353 -5.45 22.33 3.22
C GLY A 353 -5.90 21.48 4.42
N PHE A 354 -5.29 21.70 5.59
CA PHE A 354 -5.43 20.88 6.78
C PHE A 354 -6.87 20.74 7.31
N LEU A 355 -7.66 21.83 7.31
CA LEU A 355 -9.04 21.78 7.83
C LEU A 355 -9.96 20.99 6.90
N ALA A 356 -9.79 21.15 5.59
CA ALA A 356 -10.52 20.35 4.62
C ALA A 356 -10.17 18.86 4.76
N GLU A 357 -8.91 18.56 5.02
CA GLU A 357 -8.49 17.17 5.26
C GLU A 357 -9.08 16.58 6.54
N LEU A 358 -9.16 17.34 7.62
CA LEU A 358 -9.86 16.87 8.84
C LEU A 358 -11.34 16.58 8.56
N ASP A 359 -11.98 17.36 7.69
CA ASP A 359 -13.36 17.10 7.26
C ASP A 359 -13.45 15.85 6.37
N ASN A 360 -12.51 15.65 5.46
CA ASN A 360 -12.41 14.41 4.68
C ASN A 360 -12.27 13.18 5.59
N GLN A 361 -11.39 13.24 6.60
CA GLN A 361 -11.24 12.17 7.57
C GLN A 361 -12.53 11.89 8.34
N ARG A 362 -13.28 12.94 8.70
CA ARG A 362 -14.61 12.82 9.30
C ARG A 362 -15.61 12.15 8.35
N ILE A 363 -15.57 12.51 7.07
CA ILE A 363 -16.41 11.87 6.03
C ILE A 363 -16.06 10.39 5.89
N TYR A 364 -14.78 10.04 5.85
CA TYR A 364 -14.34 8.64 5.75
C TYR A 364 -14.75 7.79 6.96
N LEU A 365 -14.75 8.35 8.15
CA LEU A 365 -15.22 7.66 9.36
C LEU A 365 -16.75 7.64 9.50
N GLY A 366 -17.43 8.68 8.99
CA GLY A 366 -18.82 9.00 9.31
C GLY A 366 -18.98 9.49 10.75
N TRP A 367 -20.06 10.19 11.05
CA TRP A 367 -20.33 10.72 12.40
C TRP A 367 -20.44 9.61 13.45
N LEU A 368 -20.86 8.39 13.08
CA LEU A 368 -20.97 7.29 14.00
C LEU A 368 -19.58 6.90 14.58
N VAL A 369 -18.65 6.55 13.72
CA VAL A 369 -17.32 6.08 14.16
C VAL A 369 -16.52 7.24 14.75
N PHE A 370 -16.65 8.43 14.17
CA PHE A 370 -16.04 9.64 14.72
C PHE A 370 -16.55 9.95 16.13
N GLY A 371 -17.85 9.83 16.37
CA GLY A 371 -18.44 9.99 17.70
C GLY A 371 -17.98 8.94 18.71
N ILE A 372 -17.93 7.66 18.30
CA ILE A 372 -17.38 6.56 19.12
C ILE A 372 -15.93 6.87 19.55
N MET A 373 -15.11 7.30 18.59
CA MET A 373 -13.72 7.69 18.84
C MET A 373 -13.63 8.85 19.84
N LEU A 374 -14.41 9.92 19.65
CA LEU A 374 -14.42 11.10 20.53
C LEU A 374 -14.87 10.73 21.95
N ILE A 375 -15.93 9.95 22.09
CA ILE A 375 -16.39 9.45 23.41
C ILE A 375 -15.26 8.68 24.10
N GLY A 376 -14.57 7.82 23.38
CA GLY A 376 -13.45 7.07 23.91
C GLY A 376 -12.28 7.96 24.33
N ILE A 377 -11.91 8.96 23.52
CA ILE A 377 -10.88 9.94 23.85
C ILE A 377 -11.25 10.73 25.11
N LEU A 378 -12.47 11.27 25.18
CA LEU A 378 -12.96 12.03 26.34
C LEU A 378 -12.93 11.17 27.61
N TYR A 379 -13.43 9.92 27.53
CA TYR A 379 -13.33 8.98 28.65
C TYR A 379 -11.87 8.69 29.02
N GLY A 380 -11.00 8.50 28.04
CA GLY A 380 -9.59 8.25 28.26
C GLY A 380 -8.86 9.44 28.91
N LEU A 381 -9.24 10.66 28.60
CA LEU A 381 -8.74 11.88 29.26
C LEU A 381 -9.23 12.00 30.70
N TYR A 382 -10.49 11.63 30.95
CA TYR A 382 -11.06 11.62 32.31
C TYR A 382 -10.33 10.62 33.21
N LYS A 383 -10.12 9.39 32.76
CA LYS A 383 -9.50 8.32 33.55
C LYS A 383 -7.97 8.47 33.58
N ARG A 384 -7.39 8.72 34.77
CA ARG A 384 -5.94 8.99 34.92
C ARG A 384 -5.02 7.96 34.27
N GLN A 385 -5.38 6.67 34.32
CA GLN A 385 -4.57 5.56 33.79
C GLN A 385 -4.51 5.54 32.26
N THR A 386 -5.49 6.13 31.58
CA THR A 386 -5.64 6.11 30.11
C THR A 386 -5.31 7.44 29.44
N ARG A 387 -5.01 8.51 30.19
CA ARG A 387 -4.74 9.85 29.65
C ARG A 387 -3.66 9.85 28.56
N SER A 388 -2.56 9.14 28.78
CA SER A 388 -1.49 9.06 27.79
C SER A 388 -1.91 8.35 26.48
N LEU A 389 -2.83 7.38 26.57
CA LEU A 389 -3.40 6.69 25.41
C LEU A 389 -4.38 7.60 24.67
N ALA A 390 -5.21 8.35 25.38
CA ALA A 390 -6.14 9.31 24.79
C ALA A 390 -5.38 10.45 24.07
N VAL A 391 -4.31 10.97 24.69
CA VAL A 391 -3.42 11.96 24.05
C VAL A 391 -2.73 11.35 22.82
N LEU A 392 -2.23 10.11 22.91
CA LEU A 392 -1.62 9.42 21.77
C LEU A 392 -2.63 9.24 20.63
N SER A 393 -3.88 8.87 20.93
CA SER A 393 -4.95 8.75 19.94
C SER A 393 -5.25 10.10 19.27
N ALA A 394 -5.60 11.12 20.05
CA ALA A 394 -6.04 12.41 19.53
C ALA A 394 -4.89 13.16 18.83
N VAL A 395 -3.77 13.37 19.52
CA VAL A 395 -2.64 14.15 18.99
C VAL A 395 -1.90 13.37 17.92
N GLY A 396 -1.80 12.04 18.05
CA GLY A 396 -1.21 11.18 17.02
C GLY A 396 -1.97 11.24 15.70
N ALA A 397 -3.30 11.18 15.75
CA ALA A 397 -4.15 11.34 14.57
C ALA A 397 -3.96 12.72 13.92
N VAL A 398 -4.13 13.80 14.70
CA VAL A 398 -4.00 15.18 14.19
C VAL A 398 -2.60 15.43 13.61
N LEU A 399 -1.56 14.99 14.29
CA LEU A 399 -0.18 15.17 13.83
C LEU A 399 0.09 14.40 12.54
N THR A 400 -0.41 13.17 12.41
CA THR A 400 -0.26 12.36 11.20
C THR A 400 -0.97 13.03 10.02
N VAL A 401 -2.21 13.48 10.19
CA VAL A 401 -2.94 14.25 9.17
C VAL A 401 -2.18 15.51 8.79
N LEU A 402 -1.72 16.30 9.77
CA LEU A 402 -0.95 17.53 9.53
C LEU A 402 0.33 17.28 8.71
N LEU A 403 1.04 16.19 8.99
CA LEU A 403 2.27 15.86 8.29
C LEU A 403 2.00 15.39 6.85
N VAL A 404 0.96 14.58 6.64
CA VAL A 404 0.61 14.11 5.30
C VAL A 404 0.10 15.24 4.42
N THR A 405 -0.75 16.13 4.94
CA THR A 405 -1.32 17.26 4.18
C THR A 405 -0.28 18.27 3.70
N ARG A 406 0.95 18.22 4.22
CA ARG A 406 2.08 18.98 3.66
C ARG A 406 2.53 18.46 2.31
N VAL A 407 2.21 17.21 1.98
CA VAL A 407 2.58 16.56 0.73
C VAL A 407 1.38 16.55 -0.23
N GLN A 408 0.24 16.07 0.25
CA GLN A 408 -1.01 15.97 -0.51
C GLN A 408 -2.20 15.78 0.44
N ASN A 409 -3.42 15.99 -0.04
CA ASN A 409 -4.61 15.51 0.65
C ASN A 409 -4.64 13.97 0.62
N MET A 410 -5.25 13.38 1.64
CA MET A 410 -5.24 11.92 1.83
C MET A 410 -6.44 11.30 1.13
N ASP A 411 -6.16 10.36 0.25
CA ASP A 411 -7.16 9.41 -0.20
C ASP A 411 -7.49 8.40 0.91
N ASP A 412 -8.50 7.57 0.66
CA ASP A 412 -8.94 6.52 1.57
C ASP A 412 -7.81 5.55 1.98
N HIS A 413 -7.02 5.06 1.02
CA HIS A 413 -5.91 4.14 1.30
C HIS A 413 -4.75 4.80 2.06
N GLN A 414 -4.48 6.09 1.87
CA GLN A 414 -3.47 6.83 2.63
C GLN A 414 -3.93 7.13 4.04
N SER A 415 -5.26 7.28 4.24
CA SER A 415 -5.90 7.48 5.54
C SER A 415 -5.71 6.28 6.48
N LEU A 416 -5.33 5.11 5.95
CA LEU A 416 -4.91 3.96 6.75
C LEU A 416 -3.70 4.28 7.65
N ALA A 417 -2.87 5.25 7.30
CA ALA A 417 -1.76 5.70 8.15
C ALA A 417 -2.25 6.33 9.48
N VAL A 418 -3.47 6.87 9.51
CA VAL A 418 -4.08 7.46 10.72
C VAL A 418 -4.95 6.46 11.48
N ALA A 419 -5.44 5.42 10.81
CA ALA A 419 -6.39 4.44 11.35
C ALA A 419 -5.97 3.82 12.72
N PRO A 420 -4.70 3.50 13.01
CA PRO A 420 -4.30 2.98 14.32
C PRO A 420 -4.61 3.93 15.48
N PHE A 421 -4.52 5.25 15.25
CA PHE A 421 -4.85 6.26 16.26
C PHE A 421 -6.36 6.42 16.43
N TYR A 422 -7.15 6.35 15.35
CA TYR A 422 -8.61 6.35 15.41
C TYR A 422 -9.12 5.13 16.18
N LEU A 423 -8.61 3.95 15.85
CA LEU A 423 -8.98 2.70 16.52
C LEU A 423 -8.59 2.70 18.01
N LEU A 424 -7.47 3.34 18.36
CA LEU A 424 -7.13 3.51 19.78
C LEU A 424 -8.21 4.30 20.54
N GLY A 425 -8.77 5.35 19.94
CA GLY A 425 -9.93 6.07 20.49
C GLY A 425 -11.16 5.17 20.62
N CYS A 426 -11.47 4.37 19.60
CA CYS A 426 -12.56 3.39 19.65
C CYS A 426 -12.32 2.31 20.73
N PHE A 427 -11.09 1.87 20.94
CA PHE A 427 -10.74 0.92 22.02
C PHE A 427 -10.96 1.53 23.41
N LEU A 428 -10.73 2.82 23.58
CA LEU A 428 -11.05 3.53 24.82
C LEU A 428 -12.57 3.60 25.05
N CYS A 429 -13.38 3.72 24.00
CA CYS A 429 -14.84 3.58 24.09
C CYS A 429 -15.26 2.14 24.47
N ALA A 430 -14.64 1.13 23.87
CA ALA A 430 -14.86 -0.27 24.26
C ALA A 430 -14.48 -0.51 25.74
N LEU A 431 -13.43 0.15 26.23
CA LEU A 431 -13.06 0.12 27.65
C LEU A 431 -14.16 0.73 28.52
N LEU A 432 -14.68 1.91 28.15
CA LEU A 432 -15.80 2.55 28.85
C LEU A 432 -16.98 1.57 28.99
N VAL A 433 -17.40 0.96 27.88
CA VAL A 433 -18.51 -0.02 27.88
C VAL A 433 -18.18 -1.22 28.77
N SER A 434 -16.95 -1.73 28.72
CA SER A 434 -16.54 -2.89 29.51
C SER A 434 -16.49 -2.61 31.02
N GLU A 435 -16.40 -1.35 31.42
CA GLU A 435 -16.36 -0.90 32.84
C GLU A 435 -17.71 -0.53 33.43
N LEU A 436 -18.79 -0.51 32.65
CA LEU A 436 -20.13 -0.29 33.17
C LEU A 436 -20.43 -1.26 34.32
N PRO A 437 -21.04 -0.79 35.42
CA PRO A 437 -21.16 -1.58 36.67
C PRO A 437 -22.02 -2.83 36.50
N TRP A 438 -23.10 -2.74 35.73
CA TRP A 438 -24.05 -3.83 35.56
C TRP A 438 -23.88 -4.60 34.27
N VAL A 439 -24.17 -5.89 34.30
CA VAL A 439 -23.98 -6.81 33.14
C VAL A 439 -24.89 -6.45 31.97
N TRP A 440 -26.18 -6.16 32.27
CA TRP A 440 -27.16 -5.86 31.23
C TRP A 440 -26.88 -4.58 30.45
N PRO A 441 -26.71 -3.40 31.07
CA PRO A 441 -26.32 -2.20 30.30
C PRO A 441 -25.03 -2.37 29.51
N ARG A 442 -24.07 -3.12 30.04
CA ARG A 442 -22.81 -3.43 29.36
C ARG A 442 -23.02 -4.21 28.09
N ARG A 443 -23.83 -5.30 28.16
CA ARG A 443 -24.16 -6.12 26.99
C ARG A 443 -25.02 -5.36 25.99
N ALA A 444 -26.00 -4.60 26.47
CA ALA A 444 -26.87 -3.79 25.62
C ALA A 444 -26.06 -2.71 24.87
N ALA A 445 -25.21 -1.97 25.55
CA ALA A 445 -24.35 -0.96 24.91
C ALA A 445 -23.41 -1.58 23.87
N ALA A 446 -22.79 -2.73 24.18
CA ALA A 446 -21.95 -3.44 23.24
C ALA A 446 -22.71 -3.95 22.01
N ALA A 447 -23.92 -4.48 22.21
CA ALA A 447 -24.79 -4.94 21.13
C ALA A 447 -25.25 -3.77 20.23
N VAL A 448 -25.66 -2.65 20.82
CA VAL A 448 -26.06 -1.44 20.08
C VAL A 448 -24.90 -0.92 19.24
N LEU A 449 -23.71 -0.76 19.83
CA LEU A 449 -22.53 -0.32 19.08
C LEU A 449 -22.16 -1.30 17.97
N GLY A 450 -22.19 -2.60 18.23
CA GLY A 450 -21.92 -3.63 17.23
C GLY A 450 -22.90 -3.58 16.06
N VAL A 451 -24.21 -3.43 16.35
CA VAL A 451 -25.26 -3.30 15.33
C VAL A 451 -25.08 -2.03 14.50
N LEU A 452 -24.86 -0.87 15.16
CA LEU A 452 -24.66 0.39 14.44
C LEU A 452 -23.44 0.35 13.52
N CYS A 453 -22.30 -0.19 14.00
CA CYS A 453 -21.12 -0.38 13.17
C CYS A 453 -21.37 -1.39 12.03
N GLY A 454 -22.14 -2.46 12.29
CA GLY A 454 -22.53 -3.43 11.28
C GLY A 454 -23.43 -2.83 10.18
N LEU A 455 -24.38 -1.95 10.55
CA LEU A 455 -25.20 -1.22 9.59
C LEU A 455 -24.37 -0.25 8.75
N ASN A 456 -23.44 0.48 9.38
CA ASN A 456 -22.50 1.37 8.68
C ASN A 456 -21.62 0.58 7.69
N PHE A 457 -21.02 -0.52 8.12
CA PHE A 457 -20.22 -1.39 7.26
C PHE A 457 -21.04 -2.00 6.14
N GLY A 458 -22.24 -2.52 6.45
CA GLY A 458 -23.13 -3.13 5.49
C GLY A 458 -23.59 -2.17 4.39
N ALA A 459 -23.85 -0.91 4.73
CA ALA A 459 -24.16 0.15 3.79
C ALA A 459 -22.98 0.47 2.86
N CYS A 460 -21.77 0.62 3.41
CA CYS A 460 -20.56 0.90 2.64
C CYS A 460 -20.16 -0.26 1.71
N SER A 461 -20.35 -1.49 2.18
CA SER A 461 -20.03 -2.72 1.42
C SER A 461 -21.14 -3.18 0.48
N GLN A 462 -22.26 -2.47 0.41
CA GLN A 462 -23.45 -2.84 -0.36
C GLN A 462 -24.09 -4.19 0.05
N LEU A 463 -23.72 -4.74 1.19
CA LEU A 463 -24.34 -5.94 1.76
C LEU A 463 -25.73 -5.65 2.34
N LEU A 464 -25.98 -4.42 2.77
CA LEU A 464 -27.25 -3.95 3.32
C LEU A 464 -27.65 -2.64 2.65
N PRO A 465 -28.96 -2.35 2.56
CA PRO A 465 -29.41 -1.02 2.15
C PRO A 465 -28.96 0.04 3.14
N VAL A 466 -28.85 1.28 2.68
CA VAL A 466 -28.51 2.43 3.52
C VAL A 466 -29.70 2.70 4.48
N ILE A 467 -29.54 2.29 5.73
CA ILE A 467 -30.59 2.41 6.78
C ILE A 467 -30.34 3.69 7.61
N LEU A 468 -29.07 4.00 7.89
CA LEU A 468 -28.69 5.19 8.65
C LEU A 468 -28.58 6.39 7.69
N PRO A 469 -28.82 7.64 8.17
CA PRO A 469 -28.58 8.83 7.35
C PRO A 469 -27.16 8.87 6.79
N ASN A 470 -26.99 9.34 5.55
CA ASN A 470 -25.68 9.37 4.88
C ASN A 470 -24.59 10.11 5.69
N ALA A 471 -24.96 11.17 6.41
CA ALA A 471 -23.99 11.86 7.27
C ALA A 471 -23.50 11.01 8.45
N VAL A 472 -24.31 10.05 8.93
CA VAL A 472 -23.97 9.16 10.05
C VAL A 472 -23.03 8.04 9.60
N ASN A 473 -23.24 7.55 8.36
CA ASN A 473 -22.40 6.54 7.76
C ASN A 473 -21.05 7.11 7.33
N SER A 474 -20.08 6.22 7.16
CA SER A 474 -18.88 6.52 6.38
C SER A 474 -19.28 6.91 4.95
N GLY A 475 -18.64 7.95 4.41
CA GLY A 475 -18.78 8.33 3.01
C GLY A 475 -18.00 7.43 2.04
N LEU A 476 -17.36 6.38 2.56
CA LEU A 476 -16.65 5.39 1.76
C LEU A 476 -17.64 4.38 1.19
N TYR A 477 -17.66 4.28 -0.12
CA TYR A 477 -18.31 3.17 -0.80
C TYR A 477 -17.23 2.22 -1.31
N PHE A 478 -17.41 0.94 -1.01
CA PHE A 478 -16.56 -0.07 -1.63
C PHE A 478 -16.95 -0.14 -3.10
N TYR A 479 -16.13 0.51 -3.91
CA TYR A 479 -16.27 0.40 -5.34
C TYR A 479 -16.04 -1.05 -5.71
N VAL A 480 -17.15 -1.72 -5.96
CA VAL A 480 -17.15 -2.98 -6.67
C VAL A 480 -17.11 -2.58 -8.12
N ASP A 481 -15.95 -2.58 -8.75
CA ASP A 481 -15.86 -2.40 -10.19
C ASP A 481 -16.90 -3.33 -10.82
N SER A 482 -17.76 -2.79 -11.67
CA SER A 482 -18.73 -3.60 -12.39
C SER A 482 -17.98 -4.72 -13.12
N PRO A 483 -18.49 -5.97 -13.11
CA PRO A 483 -17.86 -7.05 -13.86
C PRO A 483 -17.68 -6.61 -15.30
N ARG A 484 -16.45 -6.73 -15.82
CA ARG A 484 -16.18 -6.42 -17.23
C ARG A 484 -16.70 -7.54 -18.10
N SER A 485 -17.65 -7.21 -18.96
CA SER A 485 -18.18 -8.14 -19.97
C SER A 485 -17.39 -8.13 -21.28
N ASP A 486 -16.46 -7.18 -21.41
CA ASP A 486 -15.72 -6.85 -22.65
C ASP A 486 -14.29 -7.39 -22.69
N LEU A 487 -13.91 -8.33 -21.82
CA LEU A 487 -12.53 -8.85 -21.78
C LEU A 487 -12.11 -9.56 -23.07
N VAL A 488 -13.06 -10.16 -23.79
CA VAL A 488 -12.80 -10.79 -25.11
C VAL A 488 -12.42 -9.71 -26.14
N GLN A 489 -13.15 -8.59 -26.13
CA GLN A 489 -12.90 -7.46 -27.01
C GLN A 489 -11.58 -6.77 -26.66
N VAL A 490 -11.28 -6.59 -25.36
CA VAL A 490 -9.98 -6.07 -24.89
C VAL A 490 -8.84 -6.97 -25.38
N ALA A 491 -9.00 -8.30 -25.31
CA ALA A 491 -8.01 -9.23 -25.85
C ALA A 491 -7.84 -9.08 -27.37
N ALA A 492 -8.94 -8.89 -28.11
CA ALA A 492 -8.88 -8.67 -29.56
C ALA A 492 -8.12 -7.38 -29.93
N VAL A 493 -8.30 -6.28 -29.17
CA VAL A 493 -7.50 -5.06 -29.35
C VAL A 493 -6.03 -5.34 -29.06
N ASN A 494 -5.71 -6.06 -27.99
CA ASN A 494 -4.33 -6.43 -27.65
C ASN A 494 -3.67 -7.27 -28.74
N ASP A 495 -4.38 -8.24 -29.31
CA ASP A 495 -3.88 -9.08 -30.41
C ASP A 495 -3.63 -8.27 -31.67
N TRP A 496 -4.52 -7.33 -31.99
CA TRP A 496 -4.33 -6.42 -33.11
C TRP A 496 -3.12 -5.51 -32.91
N LEU A 497 -2.92 -4.96 -31.70
CA LEU A 497 -1.74 -4.15 -31.37
C LEU A 497 -0.45 -4.94 -31.55
N ARG A 498 -0.37 -6.21 -31.11
CA ARG A 498 0.80 -7.08 -31.30
C ARG A 498 1.14 -7.30 -32.78
N GLN A 499 0.12 -7.35 -33.63
CA GLN A 499 0.29 -7.58 -35.08
C GLN A 499 0.65 -6.31 -35.86
N ASN A 500 0.23 -5.14 -35.38
CA ASN A 500 0.31 -3.88 -36.12
C ASN A 500 1.30 -2.86 -35.55
N CYS A 501 1.85 -3.12 -34.36
CA CYS A 501 2.82 -2.25 -33.70
C CYS A 501 4.13 -2.97 -33.49
N SER A 502 5.23 -2.26 -33.66
CA SER A 502 6.59 -2.80 -33.45
C SER A 502 7.47 -1.81 -32.72
N GLY A 503 8.12 -2.31 -31.64
CA GLY A 503 8.97 -1.48 -30.77
C GLY A 503 8.24 -0.81 -29.63
N ALA A 504 9.03 -0.29 -28.71
CA ALA A 504 8.52 0.39 -27.51
C ALA A 504 7.80 1.70 -27.89
N ASN A 505 6.70 1.99 -27.19
CA ASN A 505 5.91 3.22 -27.35
C ASN A 505 5.38 3.43 -28.80
N SER A 506 5.12 2.34 -29.51
CA SER A 506 4.63 2.39 -30.89
C SER A 506 3.13 2.62 -31.01
N ALA A 507 2.37 2.49 -29.93
CA ALA A 507 0.98 2.89 -29.84
C ALA A 507 0.77 3.93 -28.74
N TYR A 508 -0.24 4.78 -28.88
CA TYR A 508 -0.68 5.72 -27.86
C TYR A 508 -2.20 5.70 -27.75
N MET A 509 -2.74 5.65 -26.53
CA MET A 509 -4.16 5.81 -26.28
C MET A 509 -4.44 7.18 -25.73
N ILE A 510 -5.23 7.99 -26.44
CA ILE A 510 -5.58 9.35 -26.01
C ILE A 510 -6.51 9.30 -24.78
N CYS A 511 -7.47 8.36 -24.76
CA CYS A 511 -8.41 8.25 -23.68
C CYS A 511 -7.74 7.74 -22.41
N HIS A 512 -8.02 8.38 -21.27
CA HIS A 512 -7.50 8.03 -19.95
C HIS A 512 -8.63 8.09 -18.91
N GLY A 513 -9.71 7.37 -19.20
CA GLY A 513 -10.91 7.37 -18.39
C GLY A 513 -11.03 6.17 -17.45
N VAL A 514 -12.12 6.14 -16.69
CA VAL A 514 -12.43 5.05 -15.76
C VAL A 514 -12.80 3.77 -16.51
N VAL A 515 -13.51 3.87 -17.65
CA VAL A 515 -13.94 2.70 -18.42
C VAL A 515 -12.82 2.16 -19.28
N TYR A 516 -12.16 3.04 -20.04
CA TYR A 516 -11.03 2.71 -20.90
C TYR A 516 -9.85 3.64 -20.65
N SER A 517 -8.71 3.03 -20.43
CA SER A 517 -7.40 3.67 -20.29
C SER A 517 -6.34 2.70 -20.80
N PRO A 518 -5.11 3.15 -21.03
CA PRO A 518 -4.00 2.25 -21.39
C PRO A 518 -3.85 1.07 -20.45
N ASP A 519 -4.13 1.27 -19.15
CA ASP A 519 -3.98 0.21 -18.15
C ASP A 519 -4.97 -0.95 -18.32
N VAL A 520 -6.15 -0.73 -18.89
CA VAL A 520 -7.11 -1.80 -19.21
C VAL A 520 -6.44 -2.84 -20.11
N PHE A 521 -5.79 -2.38 -21.17
CA PHE A 521 -5.13 -3.23 -22.16
C PHE A 521 -3.84 -3.85 -21.61
N ARG A 522 -3.05 -3.06 -20.88
CA ARG A 522 -1.77 -3.48 -20.29
C ARG A 522 -1.96 -4.53 -19.19
N VAL A 523 -2.94 -4.34 -18.31
CA VAL A 523 -3.19 -5.25 -17.18
C VAL A 523 -3.85 -6.53 -17.65
N SER A 524 -4.77 -6.45 -18.64
CA SER A 524 -5.42 -7.64 -19.20
C SER A 524 -4.45 -8.56 -19.95
N ALA A 525 -3.33 -8.03 -20.45
CA ALA A 525 -2.31 -8.81 -21.16
C ALA A 525 -1.34 -9.54 -20.21
N LEU A 526 -1.25 -9.17 -18.94
CA LEU A 526 -0.30 -9.77 -18.01
C LEU A 526 -0.50 -11.29 -17.88
N PRO A 527 0.59 -12.06 -17.75
CA PRO A 527 1.99 -11.66 -17.53
C PRO A 527 2.80 -11.28 -18.79
N ASP A 528 2.17 -11.20 -19.97
CA ASP A 528 2.83 -10.77 -21.20
C ASP A 528 3.08 -9.25 -21.16
N GLU A 529 4.34 -8.86 -21.11
CA GLU A 529 4.77 -7.46 -21.04
C GLU A 529 4.75 -6.74 -22.39
N THR A 530 4.50 -7.44 -23.51
CA THR A 530 4.56 -6.88 -24.87
C THR A 530 3.63 -5.69 -25.06
N ILE A 531 2.38 -5.80 -24.60
CA ILE A 531 1.41 -4.68 -24.68
C ILE A 531 1.86 -3.48 -23.86
N ARG A 532 2.55 -3.72 -22.77
CA ARG A 532 3.07 -2.65 -21.91
C ARG A 532 4.23 -1.90 -22.55
N GLU A 533 5.05 -2.58 -23.33
CA GLU A 533 6.12 -1.96 -24.13
C GLU A 533 5.55 -1.17 -25.30
N ILE A 534 4.57 -1.72 -26.01
CA ILE A 534 3.91 -1.09 -27.15
C ILE A 534 3.10 0.14 -26.74
N LEU A 535 2.26 -0.01 -25.69
CA LEU A 535 1.31 1.00 -25.23
C LEU A 535 1.78 1.60 -23.89
N PRO A 536 2.42 2.77 -23.88
CA PRO A 536 2.88 3.42 -22.68
C PRO A 536 1.72 3.89 -21.80
N TYR A 537 2.03 4.25 -20.55
CA TYR A 537 1.08 4.93 -19.67
C TYR A 537 0.87 6.36 -20.19
N GLY A 538 -0.29 6.63 -20.72
CA GLY A 538 -0.61 7.86 -21.44
C GLY A 538 -1.15 8.99 -20.55
N ALA A 539 -0.65 9.19 -19.32
CA ALA A 539 -1.09 10.29 -18.51
C ALA A 539 -0.70 11.63 -19.15
N CYS A 540 -1.71 12.46 -19.41
CA CYS A 540 -1.54 13.83 -19.88
C CYS A 540 -1.89 14.76 -18.72
N ASN A 541 -0.89 15.17 -17.93
CA ASN A 541 -1.07 16.04 -16.79
C ASN A 541 0.13 16.96 -16.62
N PRO A 542 -0.02 18.28 -16.78
CA PRO A 542 1.09 19.23 -16.65
C PRO A 542 1.69 19.28 -15.24
N GLY A 543 0.89 18.97 -14.21
CA GLY A 543 1.37 18.93 -12.83
C GLY A 543 2.16 17.66 -12.46
N ASN A 544 2.10 16.60 -13.27
CA ASN A 544 2.77 15.32 -13.02
C ASN A 544 3.95 15.04 -13.95
N ASP A 545 4.46 16.04 -14.65
CA ASP A 545 5.49 15.90 -15.70
C ASP A 545 5.10 14.86 -16.77
N ALA A 546 3.80 14.67 -16.99
CA ALA A 546 3.28 13.74 -17.96
C ALA A 546 2.93 14.46 -19.26
N PHE A 547 3.84 14.38 -20.22
CA PHE A 547 3.65 14.92 -21.57
C PHE A 547 3.38 13.78 -22.55
N PRO A 548 2.33 13.88 -23.38
CA PRO A 548 1.95 12.83 -24.31
C PRO A 548 2.81 12.85 -25.60
N LYS A 549 4.14 12.84 -25.46
CA LYS A 549 5.08 12.85 -26.60
C LYS A 549 4.86 11.69 -27.56
N GLU A 550 4.40 10.58 -27.05
CA GLU A 550 4.11 9.37 -27.81
C GLU A 550 2.92 9.57 -28.77
N LEU A 551 1.98 10.46 -28.48
CA LEU A 551 0.93 10.83 -29.43
C LEU A 551 1.50 11.34 -30.75
N LEU A 552 2.63 12.08 -30.70
CA LEU A 552 3.29 12.67 -31.87
C LEU A 552 4.14 11.67 -32.66
N THR A 553 4.59 10.61 -32.00
CA THR A 553 5.54 9.63 -32.60
C THR A 553 4.95 8.24 -32.79
N ALA A 554 3.80 7.94 -32.20
CA ALA A 554 3.18 6.62 -32.28
C ALA A 554 2.78 6.23 -33.70
N GLN A 555 2.97 4.94 -34.02
CA GLN A 555 2.51 4.32 -35.27
C GLN A 555 1.00 4.14 -35.28
N VAL A 556 0.42 3.95 -34.07
CA VAL A 556 -1.01 3.75 -33.87
C VAL A 556 -1.51 4.65 -32.76
N VAL A 557 -2.65 5.30 -32.99
CA VAL A 557 -3.37 6.07 -31.97
C VAL A 557 -4.72 5.42 -31.70
N LEU A 558 -5.00 5.11 -30.44
CA LEU A 558 -6.29 4.57 -30.00
C LEU A 558 -7.17 5.70 -29.45
N THR A 559 -8.41 5.71 -29.89
CA THR A 559 -9.47 6.61 -29.37
C THR A 559 -10.59 5.77 -28.77
N CYS A 560 -11.45 6.40 -27.97
CA CYS A 560 -12.63 5.79 -27.37
C CYS A 560 -13.86 6.68 -27.63
N THR A 561 -14.94 6.08 -28.05
CA THR A 561 -16.22 6.76 -28.29
C THR A 561 -17.35 5.94 -27.64
N PRO A 562 -18.24 6.53 -26.81
CA PRO A 562 -18.21 7.91 -26.33
C PRO A 562 -17.01 8.19 -25.41
N PHE A 563 -16.70 9.46 -25.18
CA PHE A 563 -15.63 9.87 -24.26
C PHE A 563 -16.08 9.66 -22.82
N ASP A 564 -15.13 9.32 -21.97
CA ASP A 564 -15.34 9.30 -20.53
C ASP A 564 -15.33 10.74 -19.99
N PRO A 565 -16.43 11.26 -19.40
CA PRO A 565 -16.53 12.64 -18.94
C PRO A 565 -15.56 13.00 -17.80
N ASN A 566 -14.94 12.02 -17.15
CA ASN A 566 -13.94 12.24 -16.11
C ASN A 566 -12.50 12.32 -16.66
N ASN A 567 -12.35 12.37 -17.97
CA ASN A 567 -11.06 12.31 -18.63
C ASN A 567 -10.44 13.69 -18.83
N HIS A 568 -9.27 13.94 -18.27
CA HIS A 568 -8.49 15.17 -18.47
C HIS A 568 -8.02 15.36 -19.92
N THR A 569 -8.09 14.32 -20.76
CA THR A 569 -7.70 14.35 -22.17
C THR A 569 -8.89 14.41 -23.14
N GLU A 570 -10.08 14.65 -22.63
CA GLU A 570 -11.31 14.69 -23.45
C GLU A 570 -11.21 15.70 -24.61
N LYS A 571 -10.77 16.93 -24.33
CA LYS A 571 -10.60 17.96 -25.36
C LYS A 571 -9.53 17.57 -26.38
N LEU A 572 -8.42 16.98 -25.95
CA LEU A 572 -7.38 16.49 -26.83
C LEU A 572 -7.90 15.37 -27.74
N ASN A 573 -8.72 14.46 -27.20
CA ASN A 573 -9.34 13.38 -27.98
C ASN A 573 -10.34 13.93 -29.01
N ALA A 574 -11.17 14.90 -28.63
CA ALA A 574 -12.10 15.58 -29.55
C ALA A 574 -11.33 16.33 -30.65
N ALA A 575 -10.33 17.12 -30.28
CA ALA A 575 -9.50 17.85 -31.23
C ALA A 575 -8.77 16.91 -32.21
N PHE A 576 -8.27 15.76 -31.74
CA PHE A 576 -7.66 14.73 -32.60
C PHE A 576 -8.70 14.20 -33.60
N LEU A 577 -9.88 13.79 -33.17
CA LEU A 577 -10.91 13.24 -34.04
C LEU A 577 -11.41 14.24 -35.08
N GLU A 578 -11.53 15.51 -34.72
CA GLU A 578 -11.99 16.57 -35.63
C GLU A 578 -10.94 16.96 -36.67
N ASN A 579 -9.66 16.82 -36.37
CA ASN A 579 -8.58 17.38 -37.19
C ASN A 579 -7.57 16.33 -37.67
N GLN A 580 -7.74 15.07 -37.40
CA GLN A 580 -6.77 14.01 -37.70
C GLN A 580 -6.37 13.93 -39.18
N GLU A 581 -7.32 14.18 -40.10
CA GLU A 581 -7.06 14.15 -41.56
C GLU A 581 -6.26 15.37 -42.01
N LYS A 582 -6.41 16.49 -41.32
CA LYS A 582 -5.81 17.75 -41.71
C LYS A 582 -4.37 17.89 -41.21
N TYR A 583 -4.11 17.52 -39.96
CA TYR A 583 -2.85 17.83 -39.28
C TYR A 583 -1.97 16.60 -39.02
N ALA A 584 -2.59 15.45 -38.83
CA ALA A 584 -1.90 14.20 -38.59
C ALA A 584 -2.56 13.11 -39.44
N PRO A 585 -2.09 12.86 -40.67
CA PRO A 585 -2.74 11.89 -41.53
C PRO A 585 -2.64 10.49 -40.96
N PHE A 586 -3.77 10.05 -40.49
CA PHE A 586 -4.02 8.70 -40.06
C PHE A 586 -5.10 8.08 -40.91
N GLU A 587 -5.04 6.79 -41.12
CA GLU A 587 -6.14 5.99 -41.64
C GLU A 587 -6.75 5.15 -40.53
N VAL A 588 -8.04 4.82 -40.64
CA VAL A 588 -8.68 3.87 -39.74
C VAL A 588 -8.08 2.48 -40.02
N GLY A 589 -7.34 1.96 -39.05
CA GLY A 589 -6.75 0.63 -39.13
C GLY A 589 -7.67 -0.48 -38.68
N ALA A 590 -8.47 -0.20 -37.60
CA ALA A 590 -9.47 -1.12 -37.08
C ALA A 590 -10.47 -0.38 -36.19
N GLU A 591 -11.68 -0.96 -36.06
CA GLU A 591 -12.71 -0.54 -35.09
C GLU A 591 -13.16 -1.75 -34.29
N PHE A 592 -13.30 -1.56 -32.97
CA PHE A 592 -13.70 -2.61 -32.05
C PHE A 592 -14.95 -2.16 -31.29
N ASP A 593 -16.07 -2.81 -31.55
CA ASP A 593 -17.25 -2.69 -30.70
C ASP A 593 -17.00 -3.45 -29.39
N MET A 594 -16.97 -2.73 -28.28
CA MET A 594 -16.67 -3.30 -26.98
C MET A 594 -17.89 -4.00 -26.35
N GLY A 595 -19.06 -3.98 -27.00
CA GLY A 595 -20.27 -4.64 -26.52
C GLY A 595 -20.94 -4.00 -25.31
N ASN A 596 -20.43 -2.85 -24.84
CA ASN A 596 -20.93 -2.10 -23.70
C ASN A 596 -21.30 -0.64 -24.05
N GLY A 597 -21.50 -0.38 -25.34
CA GLY A 597 -21.83 0.94 -25.86
C GLY A 597 -20.61 1.81 -26.16
N TYR A 598 -19.39 1.28 -26.01
CA TYR A 598 -18.15 1.94 -26.40
C TYR A 598 -17.56 1.30 -27.66
N THR A 599 -16.90 2.12 -28.44
CA THR A 599 -16.10 1.72 -29.61
C THR A 599 -14.67 2.20 -29.42
N ILE A 600 -13.69 1.31 -29.58
CA ILE A 600 -12.26 1.65 -29.66
C ILE A 600 -11.89 1.69 -31.13
N THR A 601 -11.40 2.84 -31.60
CA THR A 601 -10.90 2.99 -32.96
C THR A 601 -9.37 3.13 -32.95
N ALA A 602 -8.71 2.27 -33.74
CA ALA A 602 -7.27 2.30 -33.93
C ALA A 602 -6.95 3.05 -35.24
N TYR A 603 -6.29 4.18 -35.13
CA TYR A 603 -5.82 4.99 -36.25
C TYR A 603 -4.36 4.67 -36.52
N ARG A 604 -4.03 4.25 -37.73
CA ARG A 604 -2.65 3.99 -38.17
C ARG A 604 -2.06 5.23 -38.84
N ARG A 605 -0.88 5.64 -38.45
CA ARG A 605 -0.16 6.75 -39.03
C ARG A 605 0.37 6.32 -40.41
N ILE A 606 0.06 7.14 -41.44
CA ILE A 606 0.46 6.90 -42.83
C ILE A 606 1.55 7.86 -43.34
N LYS A 607 1.87 8.92 -42.60
CA LYS A 607 2.94 9.87 -42.90
C LYS A 607 3.77 10.18 -41.66
N ALA A 608 5.03 10.52 -41.91
CA ALA A 608 5.91 11.00 -40.86
C ALA A 608 5.36 12.31 -40.25
N PRO A 609 5.52 12.52 -38.92
CA PRO A 609 5.10 13.76 -38.25
C PRO A 609 5.89 14.96 -38.77
N THR A 610 5.22 16.11 -38.83
CA THR A 610 5.77 17.38 -39.32
C THR A 610 5.81 18.44 -38.21
N VAL A 611 6.61 19.51 -38.43
CA VAL A 611 6.64 20.65 -37.52
C VAL A 611 5.27 21.32 -37.39
N ALA A 612 4.50 21.43 -38.49
CA ALA A 612 3.16 21.98 -38.47
C ALA A 612 2.17 21.16 -37.63
N GLU A 613 2.33 19.83 -37.66
CA GLU A 613 1.59 18.94 -36.76
C GLU A 613 1.97 19.18 -35.29
N LEU A 614 3.25 19.33 -34.99
CA LEU A 614 3.73 19.65 -33.65
C LEU A 614 3.13 20.95 -33.10
N ASP A 615 3.10 22.02 -33.89
CA ASP A 615 2.51 23.30 -33.50
C ASP A 615 1.01 23.19 -33.23
N THR A 616 0.32 22.34 -34.00
CA THR A 616 -1.10 22.07 -33.80
C THR A 616 -1.35 21.35 -32.47
N TYR A 617 -0.60 20.31 -32.17
CA TYR A 617 -0.72 19.62 -30.88
C TYR A 617 -0.35 20.52 -29.70
N ARG A 618 0.63 21.40 -29.88
CA ARG A 618 0.99 22.40 -28.88
C ARG A 618 -0.19 23.34 -28.59
N SER A 619 -0.93 23.75 -29.60
CA SER A 619 -2.13 24.57 -29.44
C SER A 619 -3.23 23.83 -28.69
N TRP A 620 -3.53 22.58 -29.03
CA TRP A 620 -4.54 21.78 -28.34
C TRP A 620 -4.21 21.58 -26.86
N LEU A 621 -2.95 21.28 -26.55
CA LEU A 621 -2.52 21.13 -25.18
C LEU A 621 -2.55 22.44 -24.40
N ALA A 622 -2.27 23.58 -25.04
CA ALA A 622 -2.40 24.89 -24.44
C ALA A 622 -3.86 25.27 -24.13
N GLU A 623 -4.80 24.81 -24.96
CA GLU A 623 -6.25 24.98 -24.70
C GLU A 623 -6.71 24.14 -23.52
N GLU A 624 -6.15 22.93 -23.33
CA GLU A 624 -6.43 22.08 -22.17
C GLU A 624 -5.87 22.70 -20.90
N ASP A 625 -4.58 23.07 -20.90
CA ASP A 625 -3.91 23.72 -19.78
C ASP A 625 -2.73 24.56 -20.31
N ALA A 626 -2.76 25.87 -20.07
CA ALA A 626 -1.74 26.81 -20.52
C ALA A 626 -0.32 26.49 -20.00
N ARG A 627 -0.17 25.64 -18.98
CA ARG A 627 1.13 25.20 -18.46
C ARG A 627 1.85 24.21 -19.37
N PHE A 628 1.15 23.46 -20.22
CA PHE A 628 1.77 22.45 -21.08
C PHE A 628 2.87 23.01 -22.00
N PRO A 629 2.67 24.07 -22.78
CA PRO A 629 3.73 24.62 -23.63
C PRO A 629 4.95 25.10 -22.85
N TYR A 630 4.70 25.60 -21.64
CA TYR A 630 5.75 26.19 -20.82
C TYR A 630 6.57 25.11 -20.07
N ASN A 631 5.90 24.17 -19.40
CA ASN A 631 6.57 23.15 -18.58
C ASN A 631 7.36 22.14 -19.41
N PHE A 632 7.01 21.95 -20.70
CA PHE A 632 7.65 20.97 -21.57
C PHE A 632 8.42 21.60 -22.76
N SER A 633 8.87 22.85 -22.62
CA SER A 633 9.58 23.56 -23.71
C SER A 633 10.74 22.77 -24.30
N ALA A 634 11.59 22.16 -23.46
CA ALA A 634 12.72 21.34 -23.91
C ALA A 634 12.29 20.10 -24.71
N VAL A 635 11.12 19.52 -24.42
CA VAL A 635 10.57 18.39 -25.18
C VAL A 635 10.07 18.87 -26.54
N TRP A 636 9.39 20.01 -26.59
CA TRP A 636 8.95 20.63 -27.84
C TRP A 636 10.11 20.94 -28.75
N ASP A 637 11.18 21.56 -28.24
CA ASP A 637 12.36 21.91 -29.02
C ASP A 637 13.07 20.67 -29.58
N ALA A 638 13.18 19.61 -28.78
CA ALA A 638 13.76 18.35 -29.22
C ALA A 638 12.94 17.69 -30.35
N LEU A 639 11.61 17.68 -30.22
CA LEU A 639 10.69 17.15 -31.24
C LEU A 639 10.70 18.00 -32.52
N ALA A 640 10.78 19.33 -32.40
CA ALA A 640 10.88 20.22 -33.55
C ALA A 640 12.13 19.95 -34.37
N VAL A 641 13.27 19.74 -33.73
CA VAL A 641 14.52 19.33 -34.41
C VAL A 641 14.37 17.97 -35.06
N GLN A 642 13.76 17.01 -34.39
CA GLN A 642 13.52 15.67 -34.94
C GLN A 642 12.61 15.73 -36.18
N PHE A 643 11.52 16.49 -36.15
CA PHE A 643 10.53 16.55 -37.21
C PHE A 643 11.00 17.40 -38.41
N ALA A 644 11.85 18.40 -38.19
CA ALA A 644 12.49 19.15 -39.28
C ALA A 644 13.37 18.27 -40.16
N ASN A 645 13.91 17.18 -39.60
CA ASN A 645 14.71 16.21 -40.37
C ASN A 645 13.87 15.18 -41.16
N ASN A 646 12.56 15.14 -40.93
CA ASN A 646 11.63 14.23 -41.60
C ASN A 646 10.97 14.85 -42.88
N GLY A 647 11.16 16.12 -43.12
CA GLY A 647 10.66 16.87 -44.29
C GLY A 647 11.79 17.29 -45.16
#